data_1769c440ac65baae4fa6e4c0f4672d8d
#
_entry.id   1769c440ac65baae4fa6e4c0f4672d8d
#
_cell.length_a   1.000
_cell.length_b   1.000
_cell.length_c   1.000
_cell.angle_alpha   90.00
_cell.angle_beta   90.00
_cell.angle_gamma   90.00
#
_symmetry.space_group_name_H-M   'P 1'
#
loop_
_entity.id
_entity.type
_entity.pdbx_description
1 polymer ?
#
loop_
_entity_poly.entity_id
_entity_poly.type
_entity_poly.pdbx_seq_one_letter_code
_entity_poly.pdbx_strand_id
1 'polypeptide(L)'
;MRQRLAIRLLAGTALAFLAGVLPTSLVHAQTADEAKPAQTQSFDVESVDSFSGALLAARTADADRDYENAIALYKKALSYSPDELDIQERLMIALFMNGDFDEGVALAEELKSDEAVERVTAVARALEAMRKGDFTGAEKILTYSGPNDLDRLMNQLLVAWTKAGAGQGKEALALIEGLEGPDWYGIFQNYNAGALAAMIGDADAARRHFTDALTDKSGAATAPDTFTRAVISLATLEAREGNKQKALDAISLGDEMISNFAPFKALRERVDAGEKPELLAATAAQGAAGVLFSIGGALNRDGAEDTVMLYLQLARALDPTSADTLILLGGIAENAKQMERAIQFYAQVPPTSPMRRLSELQLGLTLAQTGKVDEARQHLKSLIDSDPSDIRSYLAFGSVLSDAKDYPAMAANYDKAVEIIGPNPAKGYWSIFFQRGIAYERLKKWEQAEPNFRKALELNPDQPQVLNYLGYSWVDMNRNLEEGLDMIRKAVELRPDDGYVVDSLGWAYFRLGRFDEAVRELERAIELRAGDATINDHLGDAYWRVGRRLEATYQWKRALISKPDLAEIPKIEAKLRDGLPETTPEVAAKGDEAAKPPVMTDAEKGTAAAAADSENYTVKSGDSLWDIATEAFGDGQRFIDLINANPSLKRNPDRIFPGQQLKMPMVGD
;
A
#
# COMPACT_ATOMS: atom_id res chain seq x y z
N MET A 1 -30.97 20.72 8.39
CA MET A 1 -30.44 19.50 9.04
C MET A 1 -29.04 19.26 8.50
N ARG A 2 -28.01 19.58 9.28
CA ARG A 2 -26.60 19.58 8.87
C ARG A 2 -25.99 18.22 9.19
N GLN A 3 -25.73 17.38 8.18
CA GLN A 3 -24.85 16.24 8.33
C GLN A 3 -23.40 16.71 8.09
N ARG A 4 -22.62 16.75 9.14
CA ARG A 4 -21.17 16.90 9.09
C ARG A 4 -20.57 15.52 8.74
N LEU A 5 -20.15 15.35 7.51
CA LEU A 5 -19.30 14.23 7.12
C LEU A 5 -17.89 14.50 7.66
N ALA A 6 -17.45 13.67 8.60
CA ALA A 6 -16.08 13.67 9.06
C ALA A 6 -15.21 12.97 8.00
N ILE A 7 -14.48 13.75 7.23
CA ILE A 7 -13.42 13.27 6.32
C ILE A 7 -12.25 12.83 7.20
N ARG A 8 -12.11 11.54 7.43
CA ARG A 8 -10.86 10.97 7.95
C ARG A 8 -9.87 10.90 6.78
N LEU A 9 -8.78 11.65 6.91
CA LEU A 9 -7.61 11.58 6.05
C LEU A 9 -7.10 10.13 5.98
N LEU A 10 -7.25 9.52 4.81
CA LEU A 10 -6.46 8.41 4.33
C LEU A 10 -5.73 8.91 3.08
N ALA A 11 -4.84 9.86 3.27
CA ALA A 11 -3.85 10.22 2.27
C ALA A 11 -2.63 9.33 2.50
N GLY A 12 -2.38 8.35 1.65
CA GLY A 12 -1.15 7.62 1.80
C GLY A 12 -0.83 6.47 0.87
N THR A 13 -1.72 5.95 0.03
CA THR A 13 -1.41 4.70 -0.67
C THR A 13 -0.96 4.83 -2.13
N ALA A 14 -1.38 5.81 -2.88
CA ALA A 14 -0.95 5.95 -4.28
C ALA A 14 0.47 6.51 -4.43
N LEU A 15 0.89 7.44 -3.56
CA LEU A 15 2.24 8.01 -3.56
C LEU A 15 3.32 7.08 -2.96
N ALA A 16 2.94 6.09 -2.14
CA ALA A 16 3.87 5.12 -1.58
C ALA A 16 4.54 4.24 -2.66
N PHE A 17 3.87 3.97 -3.77
CA PHE A 17 4.43 3.24 -4.91
C PHE A 17 5.47 4.07 -5.68
N LEU A 18 5.27 5.37 -5.83
CA LEU A 18 6.21 6.25 -6.53
C LEU A 18 7.39 6.69 -5.65
N ALA A 19 7.22 6.74 -4.34
CA ALA A 19 8.23 7.19 -3.39
C ALA A 19 9.23 6.12 -2.92
N GLY A 20 9.21 4.90 -3.49
CA GLY A 20 10.19 3.87 -3.15
C GLY A 20 9.99 3.23 -1.78
N VAL A 21 8.78 3.30 -1.22
CA VAL A 21 8.39 2.42 -0.11
C VAL A 21 8.05 1.07 -0.73
N LEU A 22 9.02 0.18 -0.76
CA LEU A 22 8.78 -1.24 -1.01
C LEU A 22 7.69 -1.69 -0.03
N PRO A 23 6.64 -2.41 -0.48
CA PRO A 23 5.62 -2.89 0.43
C PRO A 23 6.28 -3.69 1.54
N THR A 24 6.09 -3.26 2.78
CA THR A 24 6.64 -3.90 3.98
C THR A 24 5.90 -5.20 4.34
N SER A 25 5.30 -5.85 3.35
CA SER A 25 4.63 -7.14 3.49
C SER A 25 5.58 -8.33 3.65
N LEU A 26 6.86 -8.08 3.94
CA LEU A 26 7.91 -9.11 3.93
C LEU A 26 8.43 -9.49 5.31
N VAL A 27 7.55 -9.73 6.28
CA VAL A 27 7.93 -10.50 7.48
C VAL A 27 6.85 -11.54 7.76
N HIS A 28 6.55 -12.34 6.78
CA HIS A 28 5.91 -13.62 7.00
C HIS A 28 6.55 -14.60 6.03
N ALA A 29 7.66 -15.19 6.47
CA ALA A 29 8.05 -16.49 5.94
C ALA A 29 7.02 -17.52 6.45
N GLN A 30 5.76 -17.38 6.02
CA GLN A 30 4.92 -18.55 5.92
C GLN A 30 5.44 -19.29 4.70
N THR A 31 5.95 -20.49 4.93
CA THR A 31 6.13 -21.47 3.89
C THR A 31 4.79 -21.61 3.18
N ALA A 32 4.61 -20.85 2.10
CA ALA A 32 3.74 -21.34 1.06
C ALA A 32 4.29 -22.73 0.75
N ASP A 33 3.50 -23.74 1.08
CA ASP A 33 3.66 -25.08 0.55
C ASP A 33 4.00 -24.88 -0.93
N GLU A 34 5.05 -25.54 -1.43
CA GLU A 34 5.32 -25.63 -2.86
C GLU A 34 4.12 -26.31 -3.53
N ALA A 35 3.01 -25.61 -3.62
CA ALA A 35 2.16 -25.79 -4.77
C ALA A 35 3.09 -25.38 -5.92
N LYS A 36 3.67 -26.36 -6.62
CA LYS A 36 4.16 -26.18 -8.00
C LYS A 36 3.22 -25.16 -8.62
N PRO A 37 3.74 -24.04 -9.19
CA PRO A 37 2.86 -23.10 -9.89
C PRO A 37 1.96 -24.00 -10.73
N ALA A 38 0.66 -23.90 -10.50
CA ALA A 38 -0.27 -24.63 -11.33
C ALA A 38 0.15 -24.23 -12.73
N GLN A 39 0.68 -25.17 -13.48
CA GLN A 39 0.88 -24.96 -14.90
C GLN A 39 -0.47 -24.47 -15.35
N THR A 40 -0.57 -23.20 -15.71
CA THR A 40 -1.73 -22.66 -16.38
C THR A 40 -1.89 -23.57 -17.58
N GLN A 41 -2.74 -24.60 -17.44
CA GLN A 41 -3.18 -25.36 -18.59
C GLN A 41 -3.82 -24.29 -19.46
N SER A 42 -3.19 -24.02 -20.59
CA SER A 42 -3.76 -23.15 -21.60
C SER A 42 -5.18 -23.67 -21.83
N PHE A 43 -6.17 -22.85 -21.46
CA PHE A 43 -7.56 -23.22 -21.61
C PHE A 43 -7.81 -23.43 -23.11
N ASP A 44 -8.20 -24.61 -23.52
CA ASP A 44 -8.48 -24.90 -24.92
C ASP A 44 -9.85 -24.35 -25.30
N VAL A 45 -9.87 -23.12 -25.79
CA VAL A 45 -11.08 -22.42 -26.27
C VAL A 45 -11.81 -23.22 -27.34
N GLU A 46 -11.09 -24.01 -28.16
CA GLU A 46 -11.69 -24.82 -29.22
C GLU A 46 -12.50 -26.01 -28.66
N SER A 47 -12.20 -26.45 -27.44
CA SER A 47 -12.95 -27.50 -26.77
C SER A 47 -14.37 -27.06 -26.33
N VAL A 48 -14.68 -25.75 -26.35
CA VAL A 48 -15.98 -25.20 -26.00
C VAL A 48 -16.93 -25.26 -27.19
N ASP A 49 -17.90 -26.16 -27.13
CA ASP A 49 -18.75 -26.53 -28.26
C ASP A 49 -20.19 -25.94 -28.22
N SER A 50 -20.46 -24.98 -27.32
CA SER A 50 -21.77 -24.35 -27.19
C SER A 50 -21.69 -22.86 -26.88
N PHE A 51 -22.70 -22.11 -27.33
CA PHE A 51 -22.88 -20.70 -27.03
C PHE A 51 -22.87 -20.43 -25.51
N SER A 52 -23.72 -21.15 -24.76
CA SER A 52 -23.82 -20.94 -23.31
C SER A 52 -22.52 -21.29 -22.56
N GLY A 53 -21.81 -22.34 -23.02
CA GLY A 53 -20.52 -22.70 -22.48
C GLY A 53 -19.48 -21.63 -22.71
N ALA A 54 -19.40 -21.12 -23.96
CA ALA A 54 -18.47 -20.03 -24.31
C ALA A 54 -18.77 -18.75 -23.53
N LEU A 55 -20.04 -18.35 -23.45
CA LEU A 55 -20.44 -17.15 -22.75
C LEU A 55 -20.19 -17.23 -21.23
N LEU A 56 -20.51 -18.35 -20.61
CA LEU A 56 -20.30 -18.54 -19.18
C LEU A 56 -18.78 -18.54 -18.85
N ALA A 57 -18.00 -19.24 -19.63
CA ALA A 57 -16.55 -19.28 -19.47
C ALA A 57 -15.93 -17.90 -19.71
N ALA A 58 -16.40 -17.14 -20.74
CA ALA A 58 -15.95 -15.78 -21.01
C ALA A 58 -16.21 -14.84 -19.80
N ARG A 59 -17.42 -14.90 -19.23
CA ARG A 59 -17.78 -14.08 -18.07
C ARG A 59 -16.96 -14.46 -16.83
N THR A 60 -16.61 -15.72 -16.67
CA THR A 60 -15.73 -16.16 -15.57
C THR A 60 -14.32 -15.62 -15.77
N ALA A 61 -13.75 -15.80 -16.96
CA ALA A 61 -12.42 -15.26 -17.28
C ALA A 61 -12.36 -13.72 -17.13
N ASP A 62 -13.41 -13.02 -17.56
CA ASP A 62 -13.53 -11.56 -17.42
C ASP A 62 -13.60 -11.13 -15.94
N ALA A 63 -14.38 -11.83 -15.12
CA ALA A 63 -14.47 -11.59 -13.69
C ALA A 63 -13.13 -11.86 -12.97
N ASP A 64 -12.36 -12.83 -13.45
CA ASP A 64 -11.01 -13.14 -12.97
C ASP A 64 -9.94 -12.23 -13.59
N ARG A 65 -10.35 -11.26 -14.43
CA ARG A 65 -9.49 -10.34 -15.19
C ARG A 65 -8.52 -11.04 -16.15
N ASP A 66 -8.80 -12.27 -16.51
CA ASP A 66 -8.08 -13.02 -17.55
C ASP A 66 -8.60 -12.60 -18.93
N TYR A 67 -8.21 -11.39 -19.34
CA TYR A 67 -8.76 -10.76 -20.54
C TYR A 67 -8.35 -11.48 -21.82
N GLU A 68 -7.20 -12.16 -21.86
CA GLU A 68 -6.78 -12.95 -23.01
C GLU A 68 -7.76 -14.09 -23.30
N ASN A 69 -8.09 -14.89 -22.29
CA ASN A 69 -9.08 -15.96 -22.40
C ASN A 69 -10.51 -15.41 -22.54
N ALA A 70 -10.84 -14.30 -21.85
CA ALA A 70 -12.15 -13.66 -21.97
C ALA A 70 -12.42 -13.22 -23.41
N ILE A 71 -11.46 -12.55 -24.07
CA ILE A 71 -11.53 -12.13 -25.48
C ILE A 71 -11.75 -13.33 -26.41
N ALA A 72 -10.93 -14.37 -26.26
CA ALA A 72 -11.05 -15.56 -27.09
C ALA A 72 -12.42 -16.23 -26.94
N LEU A 73 -12.94 -16.31 -25.72
CA LEU A 73 -14.22 -16.93 -25.40
C LEU A 73 -15.42 -16.05 -25.81
N TYR A 74 -15.33 -14.73 -25.69
CA TYR A 74 -16.37 -13.84 -26.23
C TYR A 74 -16.44 -13.92 -27.77
N LYS A 75 -15.29 -13.96 -28.46
CA LYS A 75 -15.23 -14.21 -29.91
C LYS A 75 -15.84 -15.57 -30.27
N LYS A 76 -15.58 -16.59 -29.47
CA LYS A 76 -16.19 -17.93 -29.64
C LYS A 76 -17.71 -17.87 -29.44
N ALA A 77 -18.21 -17.18 -28.42
CA ALA A 77 -19.66 -16.99 -28.22
C ALA A 77 -20.30 -16.29 -29.40
N LEU A 78 -19.69 -15.19 -29.89
CA LEU A 78 -20.17 -14.45 -31.07
C LEU A 78 -20.12 -15.27 -32.36
N SER A 79 -19.27 -16.29 -32.46
CA SER A 79 -19.30 -17.21 -33.61
C SER A 79 -20.58 -18.04 -33.69
N TYR A 80 -21.29 -18.26 -32.57
CA TYR A 80 -22.59 -18.91 -32.52
C TYR A 80 -23.78 -17.94 -32.68
N SER A 81 -23.63 -16.71 -32.17
CA SER A 81 -24.67 -15.66 -32.20
C SER A 81 -23.99 -14.30 -32.42
N PRO A 82 -23.77 -13.90 -33.68
CA PRO A 82 -22.99 -12.69 -34.01
C PRO A 82 -23.61 -11.37 -33.56
N ASP A 83 -24.94 -11.29 -33.46
CA ASP A 83 -25.67 -10.05 -33.25
C ASP A 83 -25.96 -9.76 -31.75
N GLU A 84 -25.31 -10.43 -30.84
CA GLU A 84 -25.49 -10.27 -29.39
C GLU A 84 -24.74 -9.03 -28.88
N LEU A 85 -25.42 -7.91 -28.78
CA LEU A 85 -24.86 -6.60 -28.41
C LEU A 85 -24.14 -6.66 -27.04
N ASP A 86 -24.77 -7.24 -25.99
CA ASP A 86 -24.14 -7.36 -24.64
C ASP A 86 -22.77 -8.07 -24.71
N ILE A 87 -22.61 -9.03 -25.62
CA ILE A 87 -21.34 -9.74 -25.79
C ILE A 87 -20.32 -8.89 -26.57
N GLN A 88 -20.77 -8.16 -27.59
CA GLN A 88 -19.93 -7.24 -28.34
C GLN A 88 -19.41 -6.10 -27.44
N GLU A 89 -20.27 -5.53 -26.58
CA GLU A 89 -19.88 -4.53 -25.59
C GLU A 89 -18.81 -5.06 -24.63
N ARG A 90 -19.01 -6.26 -24.07
CA ARG A 90 -18.04 -6.90 -23.18
C ARG A 90 -16.73 -7.22 -23.87
N LEU A 91 -16.78 -7.73 -25.09
CA LEU A 91 -15.59 -7.97 -25.88
C LEU A 91 -14.80 -6.69 -26.12
N MET A 92 -15.47 -5.60 -26.48
CA MET A 92 -14.83 -4.28 -26.67
C MET A 92 -14.11 -3.81 -25.39
N ILE A 93 -14.78 -3.90 -24.24
CA ILE A 93 -14.16 -3.52 -22.96
C ILE A 93 -12.99 -4.43 -22.64
N ALA A 94 -13.13 -5.75 -22.80
CA ALA A 94 -12.04 -6.70 -22.56
C ALA A 94 -10.84 -6.43 -23.47
N LEU A 95 -11.04 -6.07 -24.72
CA LEU A 95 -9.98 -5.66 -25.66
C LEU A 95 -9.24 -4.42 -25.16
N PHE A 96 -9.95 -3.38 -24.73
CA PHE A 96 -9.30 -2.20 -24.15
C PHE A 96 -8.55 -2.54 -22.85
N MET A 97 -9.16 -3.34 -21.98
CA MET A 97 -8.54 -3.78 -20.74
C MET A 97 -7.26 -4.62 -20.98
N ASN A 98 -7.26 -5.39 -22.07
CA ASN A 98 -6.06 -6.15 -22.49
C ASN A 98 -4.99 -5.27 -23.14
N GLY A 99 -5.38 -4.11 -23.69
CA GLY A 99 -4.50 -3.20 -24.42
C GLY A 99 -4.50 -3.44 -25.93
N ASP A 100 -5.47 -4.22 -26.44
CA ASP A 100 -5.71 -4.49 -27.86
C ASP A 100 -6.53 -3.35 -28.47
N PHE A 101 -5.96 -2.14 -28.41
CA PHE A 101 -6.66 -0.89 -28.70
C PHE A 101 -7.22 -0.88 -30.14
N ASP A 102 -6.45 -1.33 -31.12
CA ASP A 102 -6.85 -1.25 -32.53
C ASP A 102 -8.08 -2.13 -32.84
N GLU A 103 -8.15 -3.32 -32.26
CA GLU A 103 -9.31 -4.20 -32.40
C GLU A 103 -10.52 -3.66 -31.59
N GLY A 104 -10.24 -3.16 -30.37
CA GLY A 104 -11.28 -2.53 -29.54
C GLY A 104 -11.92 -1.32 -30.22
N VAL A 105 -11.13 -0.49 -30.91
CA VAL A 105 -11.64 0.68 -31.67
C VAL A 105 -12.46 0.24 -32.89
N ALA A 106 -12.08 -0.81 -33.59
CA ALA A 106 -12.87 -1.33 -34.70
C ALA A 106 -14.28 -1.71 -34.23
N LEU A 107 -14.38 -2.41 -33.10
CA LEU A 107 -15.66 -2.76 -32.49
C LEU A 107 -16.40 -1.53 -31.92
N ALA A 108 -15.69 -0.55 -31.37
CA ALA A 108 -16.25 0.71 -30.92
C ALA A 108 -16.88 1.53 -32.06
N GLU A 109 -16.40 1.42 -33.30
CA GLU A 109 -17.03 2.05 -34.48
C GLU A 109 -18.33 1.35 -34.86
N GLU A 110 -18.42 0.03 -34.69
CA GLU A 110 -19.66 -0.73 -34.89
C GLU A 110 -20.72 -0.38 -33.84
N LEU A 111 -20.31 -0.25 -32.58
CA LEU A 111 -21.15 0.01 -31.41
C LEU A 111 -21.41 1.52 -31.14
N LYS A 112 -21.03 2.42 -32.04
CA LYS A 112 -21.11 3.89 -31.82
C LYS A 112 -22.51 4.45 -31.57
N SER A 113 -23.55 3.72 -31.95
CA SER A 113 -24.96 4.10 -31.76
C SER A 113 -25.59 3.45 -30.53
N ASP A 114 -24.81 2.66 -29.76
CA ASP A 114 -25.28 2.00 -28.56
C ASP A 114 -25.12 2.94 -27.36
N GLU A 115 -26.25 3.32 -26.76
CA GLU A 115 -26.28 4.24 -25.61
C GLU A 115 -25.58 3.68 -24.37
N ALA A 116 -25.53 2.35 -24.20
CA ALA A 116 -24.90 1.73 -23.03
C ALA A 116 -23.39 1.96 -22.96
N VAL A 117 -22.74 2.02 -24.13
CA VAL A 117 -21.27 2.17 -24.26
C VAL A 117 -20.84 3.44 -24.98
N GLU A 118 -21.80 4.35 -25.32
CA GLU A 118 -21.54 5.58 -26.07
C GLU A 118 -20.34 6.36 -25.56
N ARG A 119 -20.20 6.49 -24.23
CA ARG A 119 -19.10 7.23 -23.63
C ARG A 119 -17.73 6.61 -23.94
N VAL A 120 -17.59 5.29 -23.81
CA VAL A 120 -16.33 4.60 -24.04
C VAL A 120 -16.01 4.55 -25.53
N THR A 121 -17.01 4.27 -26.36
CA THR A 121 -16.85 4.24 -27.82
C THR A 121 -16.47 5.62 -28.36
N ALA A 122 -17.09 6.70 -27.88
CA ALA A 122 -16.78 8.07 -28.31
C ALA A 122 -15.32 8.44 -27.94
N VAL A 123 -14.90 8.17 -26.69
CA VAL A 123 -13.52 8.44 -26.27
C VAL A 123 -12.55 7.62 -27.12
N ALA A 124 -12.71 6.31 -27.23
CA ALA A 124 -11.78 5.43 -27.95
C ALA A 124 -11.65 5.85 -29.44
N ARG A 125 -12.75 6.13 -30.10
CA ARG A 125 -12.78 6.60 -31.51
C ARG A 125 -12.10 7.96 -31.68
N ALA A 126 -12.29 8.87 -30.72
CA ALA A 126 -11.63 10.17 -30.76
C ALA A 126 -10.10 10.02 -30.57
N LEU A 127 -9.66 9.15 -29.66
CA LEU A 127 -8.22 8.85 -29.48
C LEU A 127 -7.61 8.26 -30.75
N GLU A 128 -8.32 7.38 -31.44
CA GLU A 128 -7.86 6.85 -32.71
C GLU A 128 -7.76 7.92 -33.80
N ALA A 129 -8.72 8.83 -33.87
CA ALA A 129 -8.64 9.98 -34.79
C ALA A 129 -7.42 10.86 -34.45
N MET A 130 -7.13 11.10 -33.17
CA MET A 130 -5.92 11.82 -32.74
C MET A 130 -4.63 11.09 -33.11
N ARG A 131 -4.56 9.77 -32.95
CA ARG A 131 -3.42 8.95 -33.38
C ARG A 131 -3.15 9.09 -34.88
N LYS A 132 -4.21 9.18 -35.68
CA LYS A 132 -4.14 9.39 -37.13
C LYS A 132 -3.89 10.84 -37.55
N GLY A 133 -3.85 11.77 -36.61
CA GLY A 133 -3.70 13.21 -36.88
C GLY A 133 -5.00 13.91 -37.34
N ASP A 134 -6.13 13.22 -37.29
CA ASP A 134 -7.46 13.83 -37.59
C ASP A 134 -8.05 14.46 -36.32
N PHE A 135 -7.43 15.54 -35.87
CA PHE A 135 -7.88 16.26 -34.67
C PHE A 135 -9.27 16.91 -34.86
N THR A 136 -9.59 17.35 -36.07
CA THR A 136 -10.90 17.91 -36.35
C THR A 136 -12.01 16.85 -36.31
N GLY A 137 -11.71 15.64 -36.78
CA GLY A 137 -12.61 14.49 -36.64
C GLY A 137 -12.79 14.09 -35.17
N ALA A 138 -11.70 14.05 -34.38
CA ALA A 138 -11.73 13.76 -32.95
C ALA A 138 -12.63 14.75 -32.18
N GLU A 139 -12.51 16.05 -32.45
CA GLU A 139 -13.35 17.08 -31.81
C GLU A 139 -14.85 16.84 -32.04
N LYS A 140 -15.24 16.45 -33.25
CA LYS A 140 -16.64 16.18 -33.59
C LYS A 140 -17.22 14.96 -32.90
N ILE A 141 -16.37 14.02 -32.52
CA ILE A 141 -16.78 12.80 -31.80
C ILE A 141 -16.97 13.07 -30.31
N LEU A 142 -16.13 13.94 -29.72
CA LEU A 142 -16.14 14.26 -28.29
C LEU A 142 -17.27 15.22 -27.91
N THR A 143 -18.50 14.74 -27.97
CA THR A 143 -19.69 15.52 -27.60
C THR A 143 -20.35 14.90 -26.37
N TYR A 144 -20.04 15.43 -25.19
CA TYR A 144 -20.63 14.94 -23.93
C TYR A 144 -21.59 15.98 -23.33
N SER A 145 -22.83 15.58 -23.08
CA SER A 145 -23.89 16.40 -22.47
C SER A 145 -24.48 15.80 -21.19
N GLY A 146 -23.86 14.71 -20.65
CA GLY A 146 -24.34 14.02 -19.46
C GLY A 146 -24.11 14.80 -18.14
N PRO A 147 -24.74 14.35 -17.06
CA PRO A 147 -24.70 15.03 -15.76
C PRO A 147 -23.44 14.74 -14.93
N ASN A 148 -22.59 13.80 -15.34
CA ASN A 148 -21.41 13.40 -14.56
C ASN A 148 -20.29 14.44 -14.72
N ASP A 149 -19.87 15.04 -13.60
CA ASP A 149 -18.85 16.09 -13.60
C ASP A 149 -17.47 15.59 -14.04
N LEU A 150 -17.08 14.36 -13.68
CA LEU A 150 -15.80 13.79 -14.09
C LEU A 150 -15.73 13.56 -15.60
N ASP A 151 -16.79 12.98 -16.16
CA ASP A 151 -16.88 12.75 -17.60
C ASP A 151 -16.90 14.06 -18.39
N ARG A 152 -17.57 15.09 -17.83
CA ARG A 152 -17.58 16.44 -18.41
C ARG A 152 -16.18 17.04 -18.42
N LEU A 153 -15.46 16.99 -17.30
CA LEU A 153 -14.09 17.48 -17.21
C LEU A 153 -13.19 16.76 -18.22
N MET A 154 -13.20 15.43 -18.20
CA MET A 154 -12.39 14.62 -19.11
C MET A 154 -12.67 14.97 -20.58
N ASN A 155 -13.95 14.99 -20.96
CA ASN A 155 -14.35 15.29 -22.34
C ASN A 155 -13.86 16.69 -22.76
N GLN A 156 -14.10 17.73 -21.95
CA GLN A 156 -13.71 19.10 -22.28
C GLN A 156 -12.19 19.28 -22.36
N LEU A 157 -11.42 18.61 -21.48
CA LEU A 157 -9.95 18.61 -21.56
C LEU A 157 -9.47 17.89 -22.84
N LEU A 158 -10.08 16.76 -23.20
CA LEU A 158 -9.76 16.06 -24.45
C LEU A 158 -10.09 16.93 -25.68
N VAL A 159 -11.27 17.61 -25.69
CA VAL A 159 -11.63 18.56 -26.74
C VAL A 159 -10.61 19.70 -26.86
N ALA A 160 -10.14 20.24 -25.74
CA ALA A 160 -9.09 21.27 -25.77
C ALA A 160 -7.82 20.76 -26.43
N TRP A 161 -7.37 19.54 -26.08
CA TRP A 161 -6.18 18.95 -26.71
C TRP A 161 -6.40 18.64 -28.20
N THR A 162 -7.62 18.26 -28.63
CA THR A 162 -7.92 18.10 -30.07
C THR A 162 -7.85 19.44 -30.81
N LYS A 163 -8.39 20.51 -30.22
CA LYS A 163 -8.28 21.86 -30.79
C LYS A 163 -6.82 22.32 -30.93
N ALA A 164 -6.01 22.06 -29.90
CA ALA A 164 -4.58 22.39 -29.94
C ALA A 164 -3.87 21.63 -31.06
N GLY A 165 -4.16 20.32 -31.23
CA GLY A 165 -3.62 19.51 -32.31
C GLY A 165 -4.07 19.96 -33.71
N ALA A 166 -5.28 20.56 -33.83
CA ALA A 166 -5.79 21.17 -35.04
C ALA A 166 -5.20 22.59 -35.32
N GLY A 167 -4.25 23.07 -34.50
CA GLY A 167 -3.62 24.38 -34.65
C GLY A 167 -4.43 25.52 -34.02
N GLN A 168 -5.48 25.23 -33.26
CA GLN A 168 -6.35 26.21 -32.59
C GLN A 168 -5.94 26.36 -31.10
N GLY A 169 -4.67 26.59 -30.86
CA GLY A 169 -4.13 26.55 -29.50
C GLY A 169 -4.68 27.65 -28.58
N LYS A 170 -4.98 28.83 -29.08
CA LYS A 170 -5.55 29.92 -28.28
C LYS A 170 -7.01 29.63 -27.89
N GLU A 171 -7.80 29.10 -28.80
CA GLU A 171 -9.16 28.67 -28.55
C GLU A 171 -9.22 27.48 -27.58
N ALA A 172 -8.25 26.59 -27.70
CA ALA A 172 -8.07 25.47 -26.79
C ALA A 172 -7.76 25.94 -25.35
N LEU A 173 -6.84 26.89 -25.20
CA LEU A 173 -6.51 27.48 -23.90
C LEU A 173 -7.72 28.20 -23.29
N ALA A 174 -8.42 29.05 -24.08
CA ALA A 174 -9.60 29.73 -23.62
C ALA A 174 -10.74 28.77 -23.21
N LEU A 175 -10.85 27.61 -23.87
CA LEU A 175 -11.80 26.56 -23.46
C LEU A 175 -11.46 26.03 -22.07
N ILE A 176 -10.19 25.72 -21.77
CA ILE A 176 -9.79 25.22 -20.45
C ILE A 176 -9.97 26.30 -19.39
N GLU A 177 -9.57 27.54 -19.65
CA GLU A 177 -9.70 28.66 -18.72
C GLU A 177 -11.18 28.98 -18.40
N GLY A 178 -12.08 28.72 -19.32
CA GLY A 178 -13.53 28.90 -19.16
C GLY A 178 -14.28 27.72 -18.56
N LEU A 179 -13.59 26.65 -18.11
CA LEU A 179 -14.25 25.49 -17.52
C LEU A 179 -14.89 25.85 -16.17
N GLU A 180 -16.20 25.62 -16.08
CA GLU A 180 -16.95 25.76 -14.83
C GLU A 180 -17.24 24.39 -14.22
N GLY A 181 -17.03 24.24 -12.91
CA GLY A 181 -17.27 22.99 -12.22
C GLY A 181 -16.95 23.06 -10.72
N PRO A 182 -16.99 21.92 -10.02
CA PRO A 182 -16.63 21.82 -8.61
C PRO A 182 -15.17 22.24 -8.35
N ASP A 183 -14.87 22.66 -7.11
CA ASP A 183 -13.53 23.14 -6.72
C ASP A 183 -12.40 22.15 -7.07
N TRP A 184 -12.66 20.84 -7.04
CA TRP A 184 -11.65 19.82 -7.37
C TRP A 184 -11.23 19.81 -8.85
N TYR A 185 -11.93 20.53 -9.73
CA TYR A 185 -11.48 20.73 -11.12
C TYR A 185 -10.16 21.51 -11.20
N GLY A 186 -9.92 22.42 -10.23
CA GLY A 186 -8.85 23.40 -10.26
C GLY A 186 -7.47 22.82 -10.59
N ILE A 187 -7.08 21.72 -9.96
CA ILE A 187 -5.76 21.09 -10.19
C ILE A 187 -5.64 20.56 -11.64
N PHE A 188 -6.68 19.91 -12.17
CA PHE A 188 -6.69 19.39 -13.54
C PHE A 188 -6.76 20.50 -14.58
N GLN A 189 -7.60 21.49 -14.34
CA GLN A 189 -7.77 22.67 -15.19
C GLN A 189 -6.44 23.43 -15.30
N ASN A 190 -5.84 23.82 -14.18
CA ASN A 190 -4.61 24.59 -14.17
C ASN A 190 -3.42 23.81 -14.75
N TYR A 191 -3.28 22.51 -14.40
CA TYR A 191 -2.23 21.71 -15.01
C TYR A 191 -2.36 21.64 -16.54
N ASN A 192 -3.55 21.34 -17.06
CA ASN A 192 -3.78 21.21 -18.52
C ASN A 192 -3.68 22.56 -19.24
N ALA A 193 -4.17 23.65 -18.65
CA ALA A 193 -3.99 25.00 -19.20
C ALA A 193 -2.50 25.36 -19.29
N GLY A 194 -1.74 25.10 -18.22
CA GLY A 194 -0.30 25.33 -18.21
C GLY A 194 0.47 24.50 -19.23
N ALA A 195 0.15 23.20 -19.34
CA ALA A 195 0.77 22.30 -20.30
C ALA A 195 0.47 22.68 -21.75
N LEU A 196 -0.78 23.04 -22.04
CA LEU A 196 -1.19 23.50 -23.35
C LEU A 196 -0.55 24.85 -23.71
N ALA A 197 -0.54 25.81 -22.77
CA ALA A 197 0.13 27.10 -22.96
C ALA A 197 1.63 26.92 -23.24
N ALA A 198 2.30 26.02 -22.51
CA ALA A 198 3.71 25.71 -22.76
C ALA A 198 3.95 25.10 -24.16
N MET A 199 3.06 24.21 -24.61
CA MET A 199 3.13 23.60 -25.94
C MET A 199 2.98 24.62 -27.06
N ILE A 200 2.07 25.61 -26.90
CA ILE A 200 1.86 26.66 -27.94
C ILE A 200 2.85 27.83 -27.81
N GLY A 201 3.76 27.81 -26.83
CA GLY A 201 4.81 28.81 -26.65
C GLY A 201 4.38 30.05 -25.85
N ASP A 202 3.25 30.03 -25.15
CA ASP A 202 2.83 31.08 -24.22
C ASP A 202 3.39 30.81 -22.82
N ALA A 203 4.66 31.20 -22.62
CA ALA A 203 5.38 30.94 -21.38
C ALA A 203 4.78 31.65 -20.16
N ASP A 204 4.17 32.82 -20.34
CA ASP A 204 3.59 33.60 -19.24
C ASP A 204 2.27 32.97 -18.76
N ALA A 205 1.41 32.56 -19.68
CA ALA A 205 0.21 31.79 -19.33
C ALA A 205 0.59 30.44 -18.69
N ALA A 206 1.54 29.72 -19.26
CA ALA A 206 2.02 28.45 -18.72
C ALA A 206 2.53 28.59 -17.28
N ARG A 207 3.36 29.58 -16.99
CA ARG A 207 3.90 29.87 -15.67
C ARG A 207 2.80 30.16 -14.66
N ARG A 208 1.84 31.01 -15.02
CA ARG A 208 0.71 31.37 -14.18
C ARG A 208 -0.07 30.12 -13.78
N HIS A 209 -0.53 29.33 -14.75
CA HIS A 209 -1.34 28.15 -14.50
C HIS A 209 -0.61 27.05 -13.73
N PHE A 210 0.66 26.77 -14.03
CA PHE A 210 1.42 25.81 -13.21
C PHE A 210 1.60 26.31 -11.78
N THR A 211 1.81 27.61 -11.56
CA THR A 211 1.92 28.17 -10.21
C THR A 211 0.58 28.04 -9.46
N ASP A 212 -0.55 28.28 -10.13
CA ASP A 212 -1.88 28.11 -9.54
C ASP A 212 -2.14 26.64 -9.17
N ALA A 213 -1.75 25.70 -10.05
CA ALA A 213 -1.83 24.26 -9.74
C ALA A 213 -0.99 23.87 -8.51
N LEU A 214 0.22 24.46 -8.34
CA LEU A 214 1.11 24.17 -7.22
C LEU A 214 0.68 24.85 -5.91
N THR A 215 -0.13 25.89 -5.95
CA THR A 215 -0.69 26.56 -4.77
C THR A 215 -1.99 25.92 -4.28
N ASP A 216 -2.64 25.08 -5.08
CA ASP A 216 -3.85 24.33 -4.73
C ASP A 216 -3.53 23.11 -3.85
N LYS A 217 -3.45 23.33 -2.54
CA LYS A 217 -3.18 22.26 -1.55
C LYS A 217 -4.27 21.18 -1.53
N SER A 218 -5.52 21.55 -1.79
CA SER A 218 -6.63 20.60 -1.82
C SER A 218 -6.55 19.72 -3.06
N GLY A 219 -6.25 20.33 -4.20
CA GLY A 219 -6.01 19.63 -5.45
C GLY A 219 -4.80 18.69 -5.38
N ALA A 220 -3.69 19.14 -4.76
CA ALA A 220 -2.51 18.32 -4.55
C ALA A 220 -2.81 17.04 -3.72
N ALA A 221 -3.66 17.13 -2.72
CA ALA A 221 -4.11 15.97 -1.94
C ALA A 221 -5.07 15.05 -2.72
N THR A 222 -5.85 15.62 -3.65
CA THR A 222 -6.82 14.88 -4.45
C THR A 222 -6.16 14.16 -5.65
N ALA A 223 -5.22 14.84 -6.31
CA ALA A 223 -4.54 14.35 -7.51
C ALA A 223 -3.01 14.59 -7.41
N PRO A 224 -2.31 13.83 -6.54
CA PRO A 224 -0.88 14.01 -6.30
C PRO A 224 -0.02 13.77 -7.55
N ASP A 225 -0.44 12.89 -8.44
CA ASP A 225 0.25 12.67 -9.72
C ASP A 225 0.18 13.92 -10.62
N THR A 226 -0.99 14.57 -10.68
CA THR A 226 -1.17 15.82 -11.43
C THR A 226 -0.32 16.95 -10.84
N PHE A 227 -0.24 17.05 -9.51
CA PHE A 227 0.66 17.98 -8.84
C PHE A 227 2.12 17.73 -9.19
N THR A 228 2.56 16.49 -9.14
CA THR A 228 3.94 16.09 -9.50
C THR A 228 4.26 16.48 -10.96
N ARG A 229 3.33 16.25 -11.87
CA ARG A 229 3.46 16.66 -13.27
C ARG A 229 3.51 18.19 -13.43
N ALA A 230 2.78 18.94 -12.62
CA ALA A 230 2.84 20.40 -12.60
C ALA A 230 4.22 20.92 -12.13
N VAL A 231 4.81 20.29 -11.09
CA VAL A 231 6.19 20.58 -10.63
C VAL A 231 7.19 20.39 -11.77
N ILE A 232 7.17 19.20 -12.40
CA ILE A 232 8.10 18.87 -13.49
C ILE A 232 7.91 19.85 -14.66
N SER A 233 6.66 20.17 -15.00
CA SER A 233 6.35 21.05 -16.12
C SER A 233 6.77 22.49 -15.88
N LEU A 234 6.57 23.04 -14.66
CA LEU A 234 7.04 24.38 -14.30
C LEU A 234 8.57 24.44 -14.30
N ALA A 235 9.23 23.46 -13.67
CA ALA A 235 10.69 23.42 -13.64
C ALA A 235 11.28 23.30 -15.07
N THR A 236 10.66 22.48 -15.92
CA THR A 236 11.05 22.35 -17.33
C THR A 236 10.87 23.67 -18.09
N LEU A 237 9.73 24.34 -17.92
CA LEU A 237 9.45 25.65 -18.54
C LEU A 237 10.53 26.67 -18.14
N GLU A 238 10.79 26.82 -16.84
CA GLU A 238 11.76 27.78 -16.34
C GLU A 238 13.20 27.48 -16.79
N ALA A 239 13.57 26.19 -16.88
CA ALA A 239 14.86 25.78 -17.43
C ALA A 239 14.99 26.15 -18.92
N ARG A 240 13.93 25.95 -19.71
CA ARG A 240 13.91 26.31 -21.14
C ARG A 240 13.99 27.82 -21.37
N GLU A 241 13.40 28.62 -20.48
CA GLU A 241 13.47 30.07 -20.46
C GLU A 241 14.80 30.63 -19.90
N GLY A 242 15.69 29.75 -19.41
CA GLY A 242 16.98 30.13 -18.82
C GLY A 242 16.91 30.59 -17.36
N ASN A 243 15.80 30.41 -16.70
CA ASN A 243 15.55 30.79 -15.30
C ASN A 243 15.96 29.66 -14.35
N LYS A 244 17.26 29.30 -14.35
CA LYS A 244 17.78 28.15 -13.58
C LYS A 244 17.29 28.11 -12.13
N GLN A 245 17.38 29.24 -11.40
CA GLN A 245 17.00 29.27 -9.99
C GLN A 245 15.51 28.95 -9.79
N LYS A 246 14.63 29.52 -10.61
CA LYS A 246 13.18 29.21 -10.52
C LYS A 246 12.87 27.76 -10.84
N ALA A 247 13.60 27.15 -11.77
CA ALA A 247 13.47 25.73 -12.05
C ALA A 247 13.86 24.88 -10.83
N LEU A 248 14.96 25.22 -10.15
CA LEU A 248 15.40 24.54 -8.93
C LEU A 248 14.43 24.77 -7.76
N ASP A 249 13.85 25.96 -7.63
CA ASP A 249 12.84 26.27 -6.61
C ASP A 249 11.57 25.43 -6.81
N ALA A 250 11.10 25.27 -8.03
CA ALA A 250 9.96 24.42 -8.37
C ALA A 250 10.24 22.94 -8.02
N ILE A 251 11.44 22.43 -8.35
CA ILE A 251 11.83 21.05 -7.98
C ILE A 251 11.88 20.90 -6.46
N SER A 252 12.38 21.90 -5.74
CA SER A 252 12.48 21.84 -4.28
C SER A 252 11.11 21.77 -3.60
N LEU A 253 10.11 22.47 -4.15
CA LEU A 253 8.72 22.34 -3.70
C LEU A 253 8.19 20.91 -3.89
N GLY A 254 8.56 20.25 -4.99
CA GLY A 254 8.22 18.84 -5.21
C GLY A 254 8.91 17.90 -4.21
N ASP A 255 10.19 18.16 -3.89
CA ASP A 255 10.97 17.37 -2.91
C ASP A 255 10.38 17.44 -1.49
N GLU A 256 9.70 18.54 -1.13
CA GLU A 256 8.97 18.67 0.15
C GLU A 256 7.80 17.68 0.23
N MET A 257 7.16 17.37 -0.90
CA MET A 257 6.06 16.42 -0.97
C MET A 257 6.56 14.97 -1.16
N ILE A 258 7.51 14.77 -2.07
CA ILE A 258 8.04 13.43 -2.43
C ILE A 258 9.57 13.48 -2.41
N SER A 259 10.15 13.17 -1.27
CA SER A 259 11.61 13.14 -1.14
C SER A 259 12.24 12.02 -2.00
N ASN A 260 13.39 12.31 -2.61
CA ASN A 260 14.18 11.37 -3.41
C ASN A 260 13.45 10.82 -4.66
N PHE A 261 12.51 11.57 -5.22
CA PHE A 261 11.83 11.17 -6.44
C PHE A 261 12.77 11.24 -7.65
N ALA A 262 12.96 10.11 -8.34
CA ALA A 262 13.93 9.99 -9.42
C ALA A 262 13.76 11.02 -10.55
N PRO A 263 12.54 11.34 -11.03
CA PRO A 263 12.34 12.40 -12.02
C PRO A 263 12.79 13.79 -11.56
N PHE A 264 12.59 14.13 -10.27
CA PHE A 264 13.07 15.42 -9.74
C PHE A 264 14.59 15.47 -9.70
N LYS A 265 15.24 14.39 -9.26
CA LYS A 265 16.70 14.29 -9.25
C LYS A 265 17.28 14.42 -10.67
N ALA A 266 16.76 13.66 -11.62
CA ALA A 266 17.20 13.71 -13.01
C ALA A 266 16.97 15.10 -13.64
N LEU A 267 15.81 15.72 -13.37
CA LEU A 267 15.51 17.06 -13.85
C LEU A 267 16.46 18.10 -13.25
N ARG A 268 16.77 18.00 -11.94
CA ARG A 268 17.74 18.87 -11.27
C ARG A 268 19.12 18.78 -11.91
N GLU A 269 19.62 17.58 -12.17
CA GLU A 269 20.90 17.34 -12.83
C GLU A 269 20.95 17.99 -14.23
N ARG A 270 19.88 17.85 -15.02
CA ARG A 270 19.76 18.49 -16.34
C ARG A 270 19.70 20.02 -16.25
N VAL A 271 18.95 20.55 -15.29
CA VAL A 271 18.88 22.00 -15.01
C VAL A 271 20.25 22.53 -14.57
N ASP A 272 20.97 21.80 -13.73
CA ASP A 272 22.33 22.17 -13.29
C ASP A 272 23.32 22.15 -14.43
N ALA A 273 23.19 21.21 -15.36
CA ALA A 273 23.99 21.16 -16.59
C ALA A 273 23.61 22.24 -17.62
N GLY A 274 22.55 23.02 -17.38
CA GLY A 274 22.08 24.06 -18.31
C GLY A 274 21.35 23.51 -19.54
N GLU A 275 20.84 22.27 -19.45
CA GLU A 275 20.05 21.67 -20.52
C GLU A 275 18.66 22.31 -20.62
N LYS A 276 18.03 22.14 -21.78
CA LYS A 276 16.62 22.51 -22.03
C LYS A 276 15.79 21.22 -22.14
N PRO A 277 15.24 20.71 -21.02
CA PRO A 277 14.47 19.49 -21.03
C PRO A 277 13.25 19.59 -21.95
N GLU A 278 12.78 18.46 -22.47
CA GLU A 278 11.56 18.43 -23.28
C GLU A 278 10.31 18.59 -22.39
N LEU A 279 9.26 19.19 -22.95
CA LEU A 279 7.98 19.33 -22.28
C LEU A 279 7.35 17.94 -22.08
N LEU A 280 6.68 17.72 -20.93
CA LEU A 280 5.93 16.48 -20.68
C LEU A 280 4.78 16.29 -21.67
N ALA A 281 4.18 17.37 -22.17
CA ALA A 281 3.19 17.38 -23.21
C ALA A 281 3.73 18.20 -24.40
N ALA A 282 4.64 17.63 -25.16
CA ALA A 282 5.20 18.27 -26.36
C ALA A 282 4.26 18.16 -27.57
N THR A 283 3.29 17.27 -27.54
CA THR A 283 2.28 17.05 -28.58
C THR A 283 0.89 17.01 -27.98
N ALA A 284 -0.14 17.26 -28.82
CA ALA A 284 -1.53 17.17 -28.40
C ALA A 284 -1.92 15.75 -27.97
N ALA A 285 -1.36 14.72 -28.59
CA ALA A 285 -1.58 13.32 -28.19
C ALA A 285 -1.03 13.04 -26.78
N GLN A 286 0.19 13.51 -26.45
CA GLN A 286 0.76 13.40 -25.12
C GLN A 286 -0.04 14.18 -24.07
N GLY A 287 -0.57 15.34 -24.43
CA GLY A 287 -1.47 16.11 -23.57
C GLY A 287 -2.74 15.35 -23.25
N ALA A 288 -3.39 14.78 -24.26
CA ALA A 288 -4.59 13.96 -24.10
C ALA A 288 -4.32 12.66 -23.31
N ALA A 289 -3.18 12.00 -23.54
CA ALA A 289 -2.72 10.87 -22.72
C ALA A 289 -2.56 11.29 -21.24
N GLY A 290 -2.01 12.48 -21.02
CA GLY A 290 -1.85 13.08 -19.68
C GLY A 290 -3.19 13.34 -18.97
N VAL A 291 -4.26 13.70 -19.69
CA VAL A 291 -5.61 13.83 -19.12
C VAL A 291 -6.10 12.48 -18.58
N LEU A 292 -6.03 11.44 -19.40
CA LEU A 292 -6.49 10.10 -19.03
C LEU A 292 -5.67 9.51 -17.86
N PHE A 293 -4.36 9.71 -17.90
CA PHE A 293 -3.46 9.31 -16.81
C PHE A 293 -3.80 10.03 -15.49
N SER A 294 -3.95 11.36 -15.52
CA SER A 294 -4.21 12.16 -14.32
C SER A 294 -5.56 11.83 -13.69
N ILE A 295 -6.59 11.62 -14.51
CA ILE A 295 -7.91 11.21 -14.03
C ILE A 295 -7.88 9.78 -13.49
N GLY A 296 -7.23 8.85 -14.20
CA GLY A 296 -7.03 7.48 -13.75
C GLY A 296 -6.29 7.43 -12.42
N GLY A 297 -5.18 8.16 -12.28
CA GLY A 297 -4.42 8.26 -11.03
C GLY A 297 -5.24 8.80 -9.86
N ALA A 298 -6.04 9.84 -10.08
CA ALA A 298 -6.92 10.40 -9.05
C ALA A 298 -8.05 9.45 -8.61
N LEU A 299 -8.48 8.55 -9.50
CA LEU A 299 -9.47 7.50 -9.20
C LEU A 299 -8.85 6.23 -8.59
N ASN A 300 -7.52 6.13 -8.55
CA ASN A 300 -6.83 4.92 -8.07
C ASN A 300 -7.04 4.73 -6.55
N ARG A 301 -8.21 4.19 -6.21
CA ARG A 301 -8.68 3.89 -4.86
C ARG A 301 -9.35 2.51 -4.87
N ASP A 302 -9.49 1.92 -3.71
CA ASP A 302 -10.15 0.62 -3.56
C ASP A 302 -11.51 0.58 -4.25
N GLY A 303 -11.70 -0.39 -5.13
CA GLY A 303 -12.95 -0.62 -5.87
C GLY A 303 -13.11 0.15 -7.20
N ALA A 304 -12.09 0.87 -7.65
CA ALA A 304 -12.09 1.58 -8.93
C ALA A 304 -11.07 1.02 -9.95
N GLU A 305 -10.40 -0.08 -9.63
CA GLU A 305 -9.25 -0.61 -10.37
C GLU A 305 -9.56 -0.82 -11.86
N ASP A 306 -10.76 -1.30 -12.20
CA ASP A 306 -11.13 -1.56 -13.60
C ASP A 306 -11.28 -0.26 -14.39
N THR A 307 -11.88 0.79 -13.80
CA THR A 307 -11.97 2.11 -14.42
C THR A 307 -10.59 2.74 -14.61
N VAL A 308 -9.72 2.61 -13.61
CA VAL A 308 -8.33 3.09 -13.67
C VAL A 308 -7.57 2.37 -14.77
N MET A 309 -7.66 1.04 -14.82
CA MET A 309 -7.03 0.21 -15.85
C MET A 309 -7.46 0.65 -17.25
N LEU A 310 -8.77 0.84 -17.47
CA LEU A 310 -9.31 1.30 -18.75
C LEU A 310 -8.70 2.65 -19.17
N TYR A 311 -8.71 3.64 -18.29
CA TYR A 311 -8.16 4.97 -18.61
C TYR A 311 -6.66 4.93 -18.88
N LEU A 312 -5.90 4.14 -18.13
CA LEU A 312 -4.48 3.97 -18.36
C LEU A 312 -4.15 3.24 -19.66
N GLN A 313 -4.94 2.24 -20.05
CA GLN A 313 -4.78 1.57 -21.34
C GLN A 313 -5.11 2.51 -22.51
N LEU A 314 -6.14 3.34 -22.37
CA LEU A 314 -6.46 4.38 -23.34
C LEU A 314 -5.35 5.45 -23.39
N ALA A 315 -4.78 5.86 -22.26
CA ALA A 315 -3.62 6.75 -22.21
C ALA A 315 -2.41 6.14 -22.95
N ARG A 316 -2.12 4.85 -22.68
CA ARG A 316 -1.05 4.10 -23.34
C ARG A 316 -1.23 4.00 -24.85
N ALA A 317 -2.47 3.96 -25.34
CA ALA A 317 -2.75 3.96 -26.78
C ALA A 317 -2.26 5.24 -27.48
N LEU A 318 -2.30 6.40 -26.78
CA LEU A 318 -1.79 7.68 -27.28
C LEU A 318 -0.29 7.89 -27.03
N ASP A 319 0.21 7.43 -25.87
CA ASP A 319 1.63 7.51 -25.50
C ASP A 319 2.11 6.17 -24.93
N PRO A 320 2.49 5.22 -25.80
CA PRO A 320 2.93 3.89 -25.38
C PRO A 320 4.27 3.89 -24.65
N THR A 321 4.99 5.02 -24.65
CA THR A 321 6.30 5.16 -24.01
C THR A 321 6.25 5.88 -22.67
N SER A 322 5.05 6.28 -22.23
CA SER A 322 4.87 6.94 -20.94
C SER A 322 5.27 6.02 -19.78
N ALA A 323 6.39 6.35 -19.13
CA ALA A 323 6.90 5.57 -18.01
C ALA A 323 5.92 5.55 -16.83
N ASP A 324 5.29 6.70 -16.54
CA ASP A 324 4.31 6.81 -15.46
C ASP A 324 3.13 5.87 -15.67
N THR A 325 2.59 5.85 -16.91
CA THR A 325 1.47 4.98 -17.30
C THR A 325 1.86 3.50 -17.19
N LEU A 326 3.03 3.13 -17.70
CA LEU A 326 3.51 1.74 -17.69
C LEU A 326 3.76 1.23 -16.27
N ILE A 327 4.36 2.04 -15.40
CA ILE A 327 4.63 1.66 -14.01
C ILE A 327 3.32 1.51 -13.23
N LEU A 328 2.36 2.42 -13.42
CA LEU A 328 1.07 2.33 -12.75
C LEU A 328 0.27 1.12 -13.22
N LEU A 329 0.26 0.82 -14.52
CA LEU A 329 -0.33 -0.41 -15.07
C LEU A 329 0.33 -1.66 -14.49
N GLY A 330 1.67 -1.67 -14.35
CA GLY A 330 2.41 -2.75 -13.71
C GLY A 330 1.96 -2.98 -12.27
N GLY A 331 1.86 -1.92 -11.46
CA GLY A 331 1.42 -2.00 -10.08
C GLY A 331 -0.04 -2.49 -9.92
N ILE A 332 -0.94 -2.06 -10.81
CA ILE A 332 -2.32 -2.57 -10.82
C ILE A 332 -2.36 -4.05 -11.18
N ALA A 333 -1.55 -4.47 -12.16
CA ALA A 333 -1.45 -5.88 -12.54
C ALA A 333 -0.90 -6.75 -11.38
N GLU A 334 0.10 -6.27 -10.62
CA GLU A 334 0.60 -6.95 -9.41
C GLU A 334 -0.49 -7.11 -8.35
N ASN A 335 -1.23 -6.02 -8.04
CA ASN A 335 -2.34 -6.06 -7.09
C ASN A 335 -3.43 -7.06 -7.51
N ALA A 336 -3.67 -7.16 -8.81
CA ALA A 336 -4.58 -8.14 -9.41
C ALA A 336 -3.98 -9.55 -9.52
N LYS A 337 -2.75 -9.78 -9.02
CA LYS A 337 -2.01 -11.05 -9.12
C LYS A 337 -1.71 -11.50 -10.56
N GLN A 338 -1.69 -10.57 -11.51
CA GLN A 338 -1.34 -10.79 -12.92
C GLN A 338 0.16 -10.52 -13.13
N MET A 339 1.00 -11.33 -12.51
CA MET A 339 2.44 -11.08 -12.43
C MET A 339 3.14 -11.02 -13.79
N GLU A 340 2.79 -11.90 -14.72
CA GLU A 340 3.34 -11.93 -16.08
C GLU A 340 3.04 -10.62 -16.83
N ARG A 341 1.85 -10.08 -16.63
CA ARG A 341 1.44 -8.83 -17.23
C ARG A 341 2.16 -7.63 -16.60
N ALA A 342 2.36 -7.65 -15.28
CA ALA A 342 3.16 -6.65 -14.58
C ALA A 342 4.60 -6.62 -15.12
N ILE A 343 5.23 -7.80 -15.29
CA ILE A 343 6.55 -7.97 -15.91
C ILE A 343 6.60 -7.31 -17.30
N GLN A 344 5.59 -7.55 -18.13
CA GLN A 344 5.52 -6.96 -19.47
C GLN A 344 5.45 -5.42 -19.42
N PHE A 345 4.67 -4.83 -18.53
CA PHE A 345 4.57 -3.39 -18.39
C PHE A 345 5.89 -2.77 -17.91
N TYR A 346 6.50 -3.32 -16.87
CA TYR A 346 7.77 -2.83 -16.36
C TYR A 346 8.90 -2.92 -17.39
N ALA A 347 8.95 -4.00 -18.16
CA ALA A 347 9.96 -4.18 -19.19
C ALA A 347 9.85 -3.16 -20.35
N GLN A 348 8.64 -2.63 -20.61
CA GLN A 348 8.39 -1.65 -21.67
C GLN A 348 8.83 -0.21 -21.32
N VAL A 349 9.11 0.10 -20.05
CA VAL A 349 9.58 1.44 -19.66
C VAL A 349 10.88 1.78 -20.41
N PRO A 350 10.94 2.93 -21.12
CA PRO A 350 12.09 3.25 -21.95
C PRO A 350 13.41 3.31 -21.16
N PRO A 351 14.52 2.81 -21.69
CA PRO A 351 15.83 2.86 -21.03
C PRO A 351 16.31 4.28 -20.68
N THR A 352 15.85 5.27 -21.44
CA THR A 352 16.20 6.68 -21.25
C THR A 352 15.35 7.38 -20.18
N SER A 353 14.29 6.73 -19.69
CA SER A 353 13.41 7.30 -18.68
C SER A 353 14.11 7.38 -17.32
N PRO A 354 13.99 8.52 -16.59
CA PRO A 354 14.42 8.60 -15.19
C PRO A 354 13.77 7.55 -14.28
N MET A 355 12.60 7.03 -14.68
CA MET A 355 11.86 5.99 -13.97
C MET A 355 12.32 4.57 -14.32
N ARG A 356 13.22 4.40 -15.30
CA ARG A 356 13.67 3.08 -15.74
C ARG A 356 14.20 2.24 -14.58
N ARG A 357 15.01 2.84 -13.72
CA ARG A 357 15.60 2.09 -12.59
C ARG A 357 14.55 1.62 -11.59
N LEU A 358 13.52 2.41 -11.33
CA LEU A 358 12.39 1.99 -10.49
C LEU A 358 11.65 0.81 -11.14
N SER A 359 11.36 0.91 -12.42
CA SER A 359 10.71 -0.17 -13.19
C SER A 359 11.53 -1.46 -13.17
N GLU A 360 12.85 -1.38 -13.32
CA GLU A 360 13.75 -2.53 -13.26
C GLU A 360 13.77 -3.18 -11.86
N LEU A 361 13.70 -2.38 -10.79
CA LEU A 361 13.58 -2.90 -9.43
C LEU A 361 12.29 -3.68 -9.24
N GLN A 362 11.16 -3.14 -9.70
CA GLN A 362 9.87 -3.83 -9.64
C GLN A 362 9.87 -5.10 -10.51
N LEU A 363 10.40 -5.01 -11.72
CA LEU A 363 10.57 -6.17 -12.58
C LEU A 363 11.32 -7.31 -11.88
N GLY A 364 12.44 -7.00 -11.21
CA GLY A 364 13.21 -7.99 -10.47
C GLY A 364 12.43 -8.62 -9.31
N LEU A 365 11.66 -7.83 -8.57
CA LEU A 365 10.81 -8.32 -7.49
C LEU A 365 9.66 -9.19 -8.01
N THR A 366 9.00 -8.77 -9.08
CA THR A 366 7.89 -9.52 -9.68
C THR A 366 8.36 -10.84 -10.28
N LEU A 367 9.56 -10.87 -10.90
CA LEU A 367 10.19 -12.12 -11.36
C LEU A 367 10.37 -13.13 -10.21
N ALA A 368 10.80 -12.65 -9.03
CA ALA A 368 10.94 -13.53 -7.87
C ALA A 368 9.59 -14.11 -7.41
N GLN A 369 8.53 -13.29 -7.40
CA GLN A 369 7.18 -13.72 -7.03
C GLN A 369 6.58 -14.76 -7.98
N THR A 370 7.00 -14.77 -9.24
CA THR A 370 6.60 -15.82 -10.22
C THR A 370 7.43 -17.10 -10.13
N GLY A 371 8.32 -17.20 -9.13
CA GLY A 371 9.22 -18.33 -8.97
C GLY A 371 10.47 -18.30 -9.87
N LYS A 372 10.66 -17.24 -10.68
CA LYS A 372 11.84 -17.02 -11.52
C LYS A 372 13.00 -16.42 -10.70
N VAL A 373 13.33 -17.08 -9.58
CA VAL A 373 14.24 -16.54 -8.56
C VAL A 373 15.64 -16.29 -9.13
N ASP A 374 16.16 -17.19 -9.99
CA ASP A 374 17.50 -17.04 -10.56
C ASP A 374 17.56 -15.87 -11.55
N GLU A 375 16.51 -15.66 -12.36
CA GLU A 375 16.39 -14.50 -13.25
C GLU A 375 16.32 -13.20 -12.44
N ALA A 376 15.52 -13.18 -11.37
CA ALA A 376 15.42 -12.05 -10.46
C ALA A 376 16.77 -11.70 -9.82
N ARG A 377 17.50 -12.70 -9.33
CA ARG A 377 18.85 -12.54 -8.75
C ARG A 377 19.84 -11.95 -9.74
N GLN A 378 19.89 -12.49 -10.94
CA GLN A 378 20.78 -12.01 -11.99
C GLN A 378 20.45 -10.57 -12.39
N HIS A 379 19.16 -10.29 -12.55
CA HIS A 379 18.66 -8.98 -12.93
C HIS A 379 18.99 -7.91 -11.87
N LEU A 380 18.63 -8.14 -10.61
CA LEU A 380 18.87 -7.18 -9.51
C LEU A 380 20.36 -7.02 -9.20
N LYS A 381 21.16 -8.09 -9.35
CA LYS A 381 22.61 -7.99 -9.25
C LYS A 381 23.19 -7.08 -10.34
N SER A 382 22.71 -7.20 -11.59
CA SER A 382 23.14 -6.31 -12.67
C SER A 382 22.79 -4.85 -12.40
N LEU A 383 21.67 -4.57 -11.74
CA LEU A 383 21.31 -3.23 -11.31
C LEU A 383 22.30 -2.68 -10.25
N ILE A 384 22.68 -3.50 -9.28
CA ILE A 384 23.70 -3.12 -8.29
C ILE A 384 25.04 -2.85 -8.98
N ASP A 385 25.46 -3.73 -9.91
CA ASP A 385 26.73 -3.60 -10.62
C ASP A 385 26.75 -2.32 -11.50
N SER A 386 25.60 -1.89 -12.04
CA SER A 386 25.47 -0.66 -12.86
C SER A 386 25.53 0.64 -12.06
N ASP A 387 25.05 0.63 -10.83
CA ASP A 387 25.15 1.75 -9.87
C ASP A 387 25.25 1.19 -8.45
N PRO A 388 26.47 0.92 -7.98
CA PRO A 388 26.69 0.42 -6.63
C PRO A 388 26.27 1.37 -5.51
N SER A 389 26.00 2.64 -5.80
CA SER A 389 25.56 3.62 -4.80
C SER A 389 24.04 3.62 -4.54
N ASP A 390 23.26 2.97 -5.38
CA ASP A 390 21.80 2.91 -5.22
C ASP A 390 21.38 1.88 -4.16
N ILE A 391 21.17 2.35 -2.94
CA ILE A 391 20.77 1.54 -1.79
C ILE A 391 19.44 0.80 -2.01
N ARG A 392 18.54 1.31 -2.86
CA ARG A 392 17.25 0.65 -3.16
C ARG A 392 17.47 -0.69 -3.87
N SER A 393 18.49 -0.79 -4.72
CA SER A 393 18.83 -2.04 -5.39
C SER A 393 19.26 -3.12 -4.39
N TYR A 394 19.97 -2.74 -3.31
CA TYR A 394 20.32 -3.69 -2.25
C TYR A 394 19.10 -4.12 -1.43
N LEU A 395 18.12 -3.23 -1.21
CA LEU A 395 16.85 -3.60 -0.56
C LEU A 395 16.08 -4.62 -1.40
N ALA A 396 15.91 -4.35 -2.68
CA ALA A 396 15.20 -5.25 -3.59
C ALA A 396 15.90 -6.62 -3.70
N PHE A 397 17.22 -6.61 -3.88
CA PHE A 397 17.99 -7.86 -3.97
C PHE A 397 17.96 -8.63 -2.65
N GLY A 398 18.11 -7.94 -1.52
CA GLY A 398 18.04 -8.57 -0.20
C GLY A 398 16.67 -9.19 0.10
N SER A 399 15.57 -8.60 -0.39
CA SER A 399 14.23 -9.19 -0.32
C SER A 399 14.16 -10.52 -1.05
N VAL A 400 14.62 -10.58 -2.29
CA VAL A 400 14.65 -11.82 -3.08
C VAL A 400 15.51 -12.90 -2.42
N LEU A 401 16.65 -12.51 -1.82
CA LEU A 401 17.50 -13.44 -1.07
C LEU A 401 16.84 -13.95 0.21
N SER A 402 16.06 -13.10 0.89
CA SER A 402 15.28 -13.45 2.06
C SER A 402 14.21 -14.50 1.74
N ASP A 403 13.43 -14.27 0.66
CA ASP A 403 12.38 -15.18 0.21
C ASP A 403 12.96 -16.53 -0.22
N ALA A 404 14.13 -16.51 -0.83
CA ALA A 404 14.90 -17.71 -1.16
C ALA A 404 15.59 -18.37 0.05
N LYS A 405 15.46 -17.79 1.26
CA LYS A 405 16.12 -18.22 2.50
C LYS A 405 17.65 -18.28 2.40
N ASP A 406 18.25 -17.52 1.46
CA ASP A 406 19.69 -17.42 1.27
C ASP A 406 20.28 -16.34 2.20
N TYR A 407 20.21 -16.61 3.49
CA TYR A 407 20.63 -15.67 4.52
C TYR A 407 22.13 -15.31 4.49
N PRO A 408 23.05 -16.21 4.07
CA PRO A 408 24.44 -15.82 3.85
C PRO A 408 24.62 -14.75 2.77
N ALA A 409 23.97 -14.91 1.62
CA ALA A 409 24.02 -13.92 0.56
C ALA A 409 23.28 -12.62 0.95
N MET A 410 22.15 -12.73 1.68
CA MET A 410 21.41 -11.59 2.23
C MET A 410 22.28 -10.75 3.17
N ALA A 411 22.99 -11.36 4.10
CA ALA A 411 23.90 -10.68 5.00
C ALA A 411 25.01 -9.95 4.23
N ALA A 412 25.67 -10.65 3.29
CA ALA A 412 26.75 -10.07 2.48
C ALA A 412 26.25 -8.89 1.61
N ASN A 413 25.03 -8.97 1.09
CA ASN A 413 24.39 -7.87 0.35
C ASN A 413 24.21 -6.63 1.25
N TYR A 414 23.66 -6.79 2.44
CA TYR A 414 23.46 -5.67 3.36
C TYR A 414 24.75 -5.18 4.03
N ASP A 415 25.79 -6.01 4.16
CA ASP A 415 27.12 -5.55 4.58
C ASP A 415 27.66 -4.49 3.60
N LYS A 416 27.55 -4.75 2.29
CA LYS A 416 27.93 -3.78 1.27
C LYS A 416 27.08 -2.52 1.31
N ALA A 417 25.77 -2.66 1.48
CA ALA A 417 24.88 -1.51 1.61
C ALA A 417 25.27 -0.61 2.80
N VAL A 418 25.59 -1.20 3.96
CA VAL A 418 26.02 -0.46 5.15
C VAL A 418 27.40 0.20 4.94
N GLU A 419 28.32 -0.45 4.24
CA GLU A 419 29.61 0.14 3.87
C GLU A 419 29.43 1.41 3.02
N ILE A 420 28.52 1.38 2.03
CA ILE A 420 28.22 2.53 1.16
C ILE A 420 27.52 3.65 1.94
N ILE A 421 26.57 3.31 2.82
CA ILE A 421 25.86 4.28 3.67
C ILE A 421 26.83 5.01 4.60
N GLY A 422 27.87 4.32 5.08
CA GLY A 422 28.89 4.89 5.95
C GLY A 422 28.44 5.05 7.41
N PRO A 423 29.29 5.74 8.23
CA PRO A 423 29.13 5.77 9.69
C PRO A 423 27.99 6.66 10.19
N ASN A 424 27.50 7.60 9.36
CA ASN A 424 26.45 8.55 9.73
C ASN A 424 25.19 8.36 8.85
N PRO A 425 24.44 7.25 9.03
CA PRO A 425 23.28 6.94 8.20
C PRO A 425 22.15 7.96 8.41
N ALA A 426 21.51 8.36 7.31
CA ALA A 426 20.26 9.11 7.37
C ALA A 426 19.14 8.26 7.95
N LYS A 427 18.13 8.90 8.57
CA LYS A 427 16.98 8.22 9.20
C LYS A 427 16.28 7.23 8.28
N GLY A 428 16.17 7.53 6.98
CA GLY A 428 15.52 6.66 5.99
C GLY A 428 16.18 5.29 5.78
N TYR A 429 17.44 5.11 6.22
CA TYR A 429 18.15 3.83 6.07
C TYR A 429 17.90 2.82 7.20
N TRP A 430 16.97 3.10 8.13
CA TRP A 430 16.63 2.18 9.21
C TRP A 430 16.30 0.76 8.72
N SER A 431 15.64 0.64 7.56
CA SER A 431 15.24 -0.64 6.98
C SER A 431 16.43 -1.52 6.55
N ILE A 432 17.53 -0.92 6.10
CA ILE A 432 18.78 -1.65 5.77
C ILE A 432 19.33 -2.34 7.02
N PHE A 433 19.41 -1.61 8.13
CA PHE A 433 19.89 -2.16 9.39
C PHE A 433 18.92 -3.22 9.93
N PHE A 434 17.61 -3.00 9.81
CA PHE A 434 16.62 -3.99 10.20
C PHE A 434 16.78 -5.30 9.43
N GLN A 435 16.83 -5.25 8.11
CA GLN A 435 16.98 -6.43 7.26
C GLN A 435 18.33 -7.13 7.45
N ARG A 436 19.41 -6.35 7.68
CA ARG A 436 20.71 -6.91 8.03
C ARG A 436 20.66 -7.65 9.36
N GLY A 437 19.95 -7.09 10.34
CA GLY A 437 19.71 -7.73 11.64
C GLY A 437 19.00 -9.06 11.48
N ILE A 438 17.93 -9.12 10.67
CA ILE A 438 17.22 -10.36 10.34
C ILE A 438 18.18 -11.38 9.72
N ALA A 439 18.97 -10.99 8.72
CA ALA A 439 19.92 -11.91 8.08
C ALA A 439 20.87 -12.56 9.09
N TYR A 440 21.44 -11.77 9.99
CA TYR A 440 22.33 -12.29 11.02
C TYR A 440 21.60 -13.13 12.09
N GLU A 441 20.38 -12.77 12.46
CA GLU A 441 19.57 -13.59 13.39
C GLU A 441 19.27 -14.97 12.78
N ARG A 442 18.86 -15.03 11.53
CA ARG A 442 18.62 -16.29 10.81
C ARG A 442 19.89 -17.15 10.69
N LEU A 443 21.05 -16.53 10.62
CA LEU A 443 22.35 -17.20 10.67
C LEU A 443 22.80 -17.59 12.10
N LYS A 444 21.95 -17.33 13.12
CA LYS A 444 22.25 -17.55 14.55
C LYS A 444 23.45 -16.74 15.06
N LYS A 445 23.74 -15.61 14.44
CA LYS A 445 24.81 -14.67 14.79
C LYS A 445 24.25 -13.47 15.56
N TRP A 446 23.71 -13.74 16.75
CA TRP A 446 23.00 -12.74 17.55
C TRP A 446 23.85 -11.51 17.88
N GLU A 447 25.12 -11.70 18.21
CA GLU A 447 26.08 -10.62 18.50
C GLU A 447 26.21 -9.60 17.34
N GLN A 448 25.86 -10.01 16.12
CA GLN A 448 25.81 -9.16 14.94
C GLN A 448 24.38 -8.66 14.66
N ALA A 449 23.35 -9.43 15.01
CA ALA A 449 21.96 -9.08 14.77
C ALA A 449 21.49 -7.93 15.66
N GLU A 450 21.65 -8.04 16.97
CA GLU A 450 21.12 -7.08 17.95
C GLU A 450 21.61 -5.64 17.72
N PRO A 451 22.90 -5.34 17.47
CA PRO A 451 23.34 -3.98 17.19
C PRO A 451 22.67 -3.36 15.96
N ASN A 452 22.30 -4.19 14.97
CA ASN A 452 21.59 -3.73 13.78
C ASN A 452 20.13 -3.36 14.09
N PHE A 453 19.41 -4.16 14.89
CA PHE A 453 18.06 -3.81 15.34
C PHE A 453 18.07 -2.54 16.20
N ARG A 454 19.02 -2.39 17.11
CA ARG A 454 19.19 -1.19 17.92
C ARG A 454 19.49 0.04 17.04
N LYS A 455 20.33 -0.11 16.00
CA LYS A 455 20.62 0.97 15.04
C LYS A 455 19.38 1.33 14.22
N ALA A 456 18.56 0.36 13.82
CA ALA A 456 17.29 0.62 13.15
C ALA A 456 16.35 1.46 14.04
N LEU A 457 16.24 1.15 15.34
CA LEU A 457 15.45 1.92 16.30
C LEU A 457 16.08 3.29 16.62
N GLU A 458 17.41 3.43 16.64
CA GLU A 458 18.05 4.74 16.76
C GLU A 458 17.65 5.67 15.62
N LEU A 459 17.57 5.12 14.40
CA LEU A 459 17.18 5.88 13.20
C LEU A 459 15.66 6.12 13.12
N ASN A 460 14.85 5.16 13.57
CA ASN A 460 13.39 5.23 13.59
C ASN A 460 12.84 4.58 14.88
N PRO A 461 12.72 5.37 15.98
CA PRO A 461 12.39 4.83 17.30
C PRO A 461 11.00 4.19 17.42
N ASP A 462 10.04 4.67 16.62
CA ASP A 462 8.63 4.24 16.69
C ASP A 462 8.28 3.25 15.55
N GLN A 463 9.26 2.46 15.09
CA GLN A 463 9.01 1.47 14.05
C GLN A 463 8.47 0.17 14.65
N PRO A 464 7.14 -0.11 14.51
CA PRO A 464 6.50 -1.23 15.21
C PRO A 464 7.11 -2.58 14.87
N GLN A 465 7.50 -2.77 13.61
CA GLN A 465 8.10 -4.03 13.14
C GLN A 465 9.43 -4.32 13.82
N VAL A 466 10.28 -3.29 13.98
CA VAL A 466 11.58 -3.45 14.62
C VAL A 466 11.43 -3.67 16.12
N LEU A 467 10.53 -2.90 16.76
CA LEU A 467 10.18 -3.06 18.18
C LEU A 467 9.68 -4.48 18.46
N ASN A 468 8.72 -4.95 17.66
CA ASN A 468 8.17 -6.29 17.79
C ASN A 468 9.25 -7.37 17.57
N TYR A 469 10.05 -7.24 16.50
CA TYR A 469 11.04 -8.26 16.15
C TYR A 469 12.14 -8.39 17.19
N LEU A 470 12.72 -7.28 17.65
CA LEU A 470 13.76 -7.29 18.68
C LEU A 470 13.20 -7.76 20.02
N GLY A 471 12.05 -7.24 20.44
CA GLY A 471 11.38 -7.64 21.68
C GLY A 471 11.03 -9.12 21.69
N TYR A 472 10.41 -9.63 20.63
CA TYR A 472 10.09 -11.04 20.47
C TYR A 472 11.35 -11.92 20.50
N SER A 473 12.41 -11.54 19.78
CA SER A 473 13.67 -12.29 19.77
C SER A 473 14.29 -12.42 21.16
N TRP A 474 14.26 -11.35 21.96
CA TRP A 474 14.73 -11.42 23.35
C TRP A 474 13.88 -12.35 24.21
N VAL A 475 12.56 -12.24 24.09
CA VAL A 475 11.61 -13.09 24.83
C VAL A 475 11.82 -14.56 24.48
N ASP A 476 11.96 -14.87 23.20
CA ASP A 476 12.18 -16.24 22.72
C ASP A 476 13.52 -16.82 23.22
N MET A 477 14.56 -16.00 23.24
CA MET A 477 15.87 -16.39 23.81
C MET A 477 15.93 -16.36 25.33
N ASN A 478 14.85 -16.03 26.02
CA ASN A 478 14.81 -15.85 27.49
C ASN A 478 15.84 -14.81 27.99
N ARG A 479 15.97 -13.69 27.25
CA ARG A 479 16.86 -12.56 27.56
C ARG A 479 16.05 -11.26 27.63
N ASN A 480 16.47 -10.31 28.45
CA ASN A 480 15.89 -8.96 28.53
C ASN A 480 14.34 -8.95 28.51
N LEU A 481 13.73 -9.89 29.27
CA LEU A 481 12.29 -10.18 29.17
C LEU A 481 11.40 -8.96 29.37
N GLU A 482 11.69 -8.12 30.38
CA GLU A 482 10.89 -6.91 30.66
C GLU A 482 11.08 -5.85 29.57
N GLU A 483 12.33 -5.59 29.14
CA GLU A 483 12.59 -4.63 28.04
C GLU A 483 11.94 -5.13 26.73
N GLY A 484 11.98 -6.45 26.48
CA GLY A 484 11.31 -7.08 25.34
C GLY A 484 9.80 -6.92 25.39
N LEU A 485 9.19 -7.14 26.57
CA LEU A 485 7.77 -6.94 26.78
C LEU A 485 7.35 -5.48 26.54
N ASP A 486 8.10 -4.51 27.04
CA ASP A 486 7.81 -3.09 26.86
C ASP A 486 7.90 -2.69 25.38
N MET A 487 8.88 -3.21 24.64
CA MET A 487 8.97 -2.99 23.19
C MET A 487 7.78 -3.57 22.43
N ILE A 488 7.34 -4.80 22.78
CA ILE A 488 6.20 -5.44 22.13
C ILE A 488 4.90 -4.69 22.48
N ARG A 489 4.71 -4.26 23.72
CA ARG A 489 3.58 -3.41 24.14
C ARG A 489 3.51 -2.14 23.28
N LYS A 490 4.63 -1.44 23.13
CA LYS A 490 4.70 -0.24 22.28
C LYS A 490 4.37 -0.56 20.83
N ALA A 491 4.81 -1.71 20.31
CA ALA A 491 4.46 -2.14 18.97
C ALA A 491 2.94 -2.39 18.81
N VAL A 492 2.28 -3.00 19.82
CA VAL A 492 0.82 -3.19 19.86
C VAL A 492 0.08 -1.85 19.94
N GLU A 493 0.56 -0.89 20.73
CA GLU A 493 -0.03 0.46 20.79
C GLU A 493 -0.01 1.15 19.41
N LEU A 494 1.09 0.99 18.67
CA LEU A 494 1.27 1.55 17.32
C LEU A 494 0.51 0.77 16.23
N ARG A 495 0.26 -0.52 16.44
CA ARG A 495 -0.43 -1.45 15.51
C ARG A 495 -1.42 -2.35 16.23
N PRO A 496 -2.52 -1.80 16.81
CA PRO A 496 -3.44 -2.57 17.65
C PRO A 496 -4.26 -3.61 16.88
N ASP A 497 -4.36 -3.48 15.56
CA ASP A 497 -5.14 -4.37 14.69
C ASP A 497 -4.26 -5.39 13.95
N ASP A 498 -2.96 -5.44 14.27
CA ASP A 498 -2.04 -6.42 13.69
C ASP A 498 -1.98 -7.67 14.56
N GLY A 499 -2.69 -8.73 14.16
CA GLY A 499 -2.79 -9.97 14.92
C GLY A 499 -1.44 -10.64 15.21
N TYR A 500 -0.40 -10.43 14.40
CA TYR A 500 0.93 -10.97 14.66
C TYR A 500 1.67 -10.21 15.76
N VAL A 501 1.48 -8.90 15.82
CA VAL A 501 2.07 -8.08 16.88
C VAL A 501 1.37 -8.38 18.20
N VAL A 502 0.04 -8.57 18.17
CA VAL A 502 -0.76 -8.96 19.35
C VAL A 502 -0.39 -10.37 19.82
N ASP A 503 -0.17 -11.32 18.91
CA ASP A 503 0.34 -12.67 19.24
C ASP A 503 1.69 -12.60 19.96
N SER A 504 2.62 -11.77 19.47
CA SER A 504 3.91 -11.57 20.11
C SER A 504 3.78 -11.08 21.55
N LEU A 505 2.79 -10.22 21.85
CA LEU A 505 2.49 -9.79 23.21
C LEU A 505 1.97 -10.94 24.07
N GLY A 506 1.02 -11.70 23.55
CA GLY A 506 0.50 -12.89 24.23
C GLY A 506 1.59 -13.93 24.51
N TRP A 507 2.46 -14.16 23.53
CA TRP A 507 3.61 -15.06 23.71
C TRP A 507 4.62 -14.55 24.76
N ALA A 508 4.89 -13.23 24.77
CA ALA A 508 5.74 -12.62 25.79
C ALA A 508 5.17 -12.83 27.20
N TYR A 509 3.87 -12.63 27.41
CA TYR A 509 3.22 -12.94 28.67
C TYR A 509 3.32 -14.42 29.02
N PHE A 510 3.13 -15.33 28.05
CA PHE A 510 3.29 -16.76 28.26
C PHE A 510 4.70 -17.13 28.74
N ARG A 511 5.74 -16.57 28.11
CA ARG A 511 7.14 -16.80 28.46
C ARG A 511 7.52 -16.24 29.84
N LEU A 512 6.83 -15.18 30.28
CA LEU A 512 6.95 -14.60 31.61
C LEU A 512 6.13 -15.35 32.69
N GLY A 513 5.39 -16.39 32.33
CA GLY A 513 4.52 -17.13 33.25
C GLY A 513 3.20 -16.42 33.60
N ARG A 514 2.88 -15.31 32.90
CA ARG A 514 1.68 -14.51 33.06
C ARG A 514 0.55 -15.07 32.17
N PHE A 515 0.10 -16.30 32.50
CA PHE A 515 -0.74 -17.09 31.60
C PHE A 515 -2.13 -16.54 31.35
N ASP A 516 -2.76 -15.87 32.33
CA ASP A 516 -4.07 -15.26 32.16
C ASP A 516 -4.03 -14.07 31.18
N GLU A 517 -2.95 -13.29 31.23
CA GLU A 517 -2.71 -12.17 30.30
C GLU A 517 -2.36 -12.72 28.92
N ALA A 518 -1.58 -13.80 28.84
CA ALA A 518 -1.28 -14.48 27.59
C ALA A 518 -2.57 -14.94 26.90
N VAL A 519 -3.50 -15.55 27.63
CA VAL A 519 -4.79 -15.98 27.07
C VAL A 519 -5.56 -14.83 26.49
N ARG A 520 -5.67 -13.70 27.19
CA ARG A 520 -6.42 -12.52 26.71
C ARG A 520 -5.87 -11.97 25.39
N GLU A 521 -4.55 -11.79 25.32
CA GLU A 521 -3.95 -11.23 24.10
C GLU A 521 -3.97 -12.24 22.95
N LEU A 522 -3.79 -13.54 23.21
CA LEU A 522 -3.86 -14.58 22.19
C LEU A 522 -5.30 -14.80 21.69
N GLU A 523 -6.32 -14.69 22.56
CA GLU A 523 -7.72 -14.66 22.13
C GLU A 523 -8.00 -13.49 21.20
N ARG A 524 -7.47 -12.29 21.51
CA ARG A 524 -7.54 -11.12 20.63
C ARG A 524 -6.79 -11.33 19.31
N ALA A 525 -5.61 -11.94 19.36
CA ALA A 525 -4.85 -12.24 18.13
C ALA A 525 -5.60 -13.20 17.20
N ILE A 526 -6.30 -14.20 17.75
CA ILE A 526 -7.16 -15.12 16.99
C ILE A 526 -8.37 -14.42 16.38
N GLU A 527 -8.98 -13.45 17.05
CA GLU A 527 -10.07 -12.65 16.49
C GLU A 527 -9.60 -11.90 15.23
N LEU A 528 -8.36 -11.38 15.26
CA LEU A 528 -7.75 -10.68 14.14
C LEU A 528 -7.28 -11.63 13.03
N ARG A 529 -6.83 -12.87 13.37
CA ARG A 529 -6.24 -13.84 12.44
C ARG A 529 -6.58 -15.29 12.78
N ALA A 530 -7.83 -15.65 12.61
CA ALA A 530 -8.35 -16.96 12.99
C ALA A 530 -7.69 -18.17 12.28
N GLY A 531 -7.12 -17.95 11.09
CA GLY A 531 -6.54 -19.02 10.25
C GLY A 531 -5.03 -19.21 10.42
N ASP A 532 -4.37 -18.51 11.34
CA ASP A 532 -2.92 -18.63 11.54
C ASP A 532 -2.56 -19.82 12.41
N ALA A 533 -1.65 -20.67 11.94
CA ALA A 533 -1.24 -21.88 12.64
C ALA A 533 -0.47 -21.59 13.93
N THR A 534 0.42 -20.59 13.91
CA THR A 534 1.26 -20.25 15.06
C THR A 534 0.44 -19.63 16.18
N ILE A 535 -0.48 -18.72 15.86
CA ILE A 535 -1.36 -18.09 16.84
C ILE A 535 -2.27 -19.14 17.51
N ASN A 536 -2.81 -20.09 16.71
CA ASN A 536 -3.60 -21.20 17.27
C ASN A 536 -2.75 -22.08 18.19
N ASP A 537 -1.51 -22.37 17.84
CA ASP A 537 -0.60 -23.17 18.68
C ASP A 537 -0.27 -22.45 19.99
N HIS A 538 0.09 -21.16 19.94
CA HIS A 538 0.37 -20.34 21.12
C HIS A 538 -0.84 -20.23 22.06
N LEU A 539 -2.04 -20.03 21.51
CA LEU A 539 -3.27 -19.99 22.31
C LEU A 539 -3.56 -21.35 22.96
N GLY A 540 -3.31 -22.45 22.23
CA GLY A 540 -3.41 -23.80 22.78
C GLY A 540 -2.47 -24.00 23.99
N ASP A 541 -1.24 -23.52 23.88
CA ASP A 541 -0.25 -23.58 24.96
C ASP A 541 -0.71 -22.76 26.18
N ALA A 542 -1.23 -21.55 25.96
CA ALA A 542 -1.73 -20.67 27.01
C ALA A 542 -2.96 -21.29 27.71
N TYR A 543 -3.93 -21.80 26.97
CA TYR A 543 -5.10 -22.48 27.54
C TYR A 543 -4.70 -23.70 28.38
N TRP A 544 -3.70 -24.49 27.95
CA TRP A 544 -3.23 -25.62 28.71
C TRP A 544 -2.69 -25.19 30.07
N ARG A 545 -1.92 -24.07 30.13
CA ARG A 545 -1.33 -23.55 31.38
C ARG A 545 -2.37 -23.03 32.37
N VAL A 546 -3.47 -22.46 31.92
CA VAL A 546 -4.59 -22.03 32.78
C VAL A 546 -5.61 -23.14 33.07
N GLY A 547 -5.33 -24.40 32.67
CA GLY A 547 -6.16 -25.56 32.95
C GLY A 547 -7.33 -25.75 31.98
N ARG A 548 -7.50 -24.92 30.95
CA ARG A 548 -8.51 -25.02 29.89
C ARG A 548 -8.08 -26.06 28.83
N ARG A 549 -7.92 -27.32 29.28
CA ARG A 549 -7.29 -28.37 28.48
C ARG A 549 -8.10 -28.79 27.24
N LEU A 550 -9.40 -28.71 27.30
CA LEU A 550 -10.25 -29.04 26.16
C LEU A 550 -10.09 -28.01 25.05
N GLU A 551 -10.13 -26.74 25.41
CA GLU A 551 -9.91 -25.62 24.47
C GLU A 551 -8.49 -25.66 23.89
N ALA A 552 -7.48 -25.97 24.69
CA ALA A 552 -6.11 -26.19 24.22
C ALA A 552 -6.06 -27.24 23.09
N THR A 553 -6.73 -28.38 23.31
CA THR A 553 -6.80 -29.46 22.31
C THR A 553 -7.45 -29.01 21.01
N TYR A 554 -8.50 -28.17 21.09
CA TYR A 554 -9.14 -27.61 19.89
C TYR A 554 -8.22 -26.64 19.14
N GLN A 555 -7.49 -25.78 19.84
CA GLN A 555 -6.58 -24.83 19.21
C GLN A 555 -5.39 -25.54 18.53
N TRP A 556 -4.78 -26.54 19.17
CA TRP A 556 -3.70 -27.34 18.56
C TRP A 556 -4.20 -28.11 17.30
N LYS A 557 -5.43 -28.67 17.34
CA LYS A 557 -6.01 -29.29 16.14
C LYS A 557 -6.24 -28.27 15.03
N ARG A 558 -6.68 -27.06 15.40
CA ARG A 558 -6.85 -25.97 14.45
C ARG A 558 -5.54 -25.50 13.86
N ALA A 559 -4.47 -25.44 14.67
CA ALA A 559 -3.12 -25.16 14.21
C ALA A 559 -2.68 -26.15 13.11
N LEU A 560 -2.91 -27.46 13.30
CA LEU A 560 -2.59 -28.46 12.27
C LEU A 560 -3.41 -28.30 10.97
N ILE A 561 -4.70 -27.94 11.07
CA ILE A 561 -5.56 -27.69 9.90
C ILE A 561 -5.11 -26.43 9.14
N SER A 562 -4.57 -25.45 9.85
CA SER A 562 -4.07 -24.19 9.30
C SER A 562 -2.72 -24.32 8.58
N LYS A 563 -2.23 -25.53 8.33
CA LYS A 563 -0.98 -25.84 7.62
C LYS A 563 0.25 -25.17 8.25
N PRO A 564 0.66 -25.60 9.45
CA PRO A 564 1.87 -25.11 10.11
C PRO A 564 3.12 -25.53 9.33
N ASP A 565 4.26 -24.89 9.65
CA ASP A 565 5.56 -25.34 9.15
C ASP A 565 5.78 -26.82 9.41
N LEU A 566 6.34 -27.55 8.45
CA LEU A 566 6.58 -28.99 8.56
C LEU A 566 7.35 -29.39 9.81
N ALA A 567 8.25 -28.51 10.28
CA ALA A 567 9.02 -28.71 11.52
C ALA A 567 8.17 -28.60 12.80
N GLU A 568 7.04 -27.90 12.75
CA GLU A 568 6.15 -27.70 13.91
C GLU A 568 5.10 -28.82 14.04
N ILE A 569 4.75 -29.51 12.96
CA ILE A 569 3.76 -30.58 12.96
C ILE A 569 4.05 -31.63 14.06
N PRO A 570 5.25 -32.23 14.15
CA PRO A 570 5.54 -33.22 15.19
C PRO A 570 5.43 -32.66 16.61
N LYS A 571 5.72 -31.37 16.81
CA LYS A 571 5.64 -30.72 18.12
C LYS A 571 4.18 -30.55 18.54
N ILE A 572 3.31 -30.08 17.62
CA ILE A 572 1.89 -29.89 17.90
C ILE A 572 1.21 -31.26 18.12
N GLU A 573 1.57 -32.28 17.35
CA GLU A 573 1.08 -33.65 17.56
C GLU A 573 1.50 -34.22 18.93
N ALA A 574 2.73 -33.93 19.38
CA ALA A 574 3.17 -34.31 20.70
C ALA A 574 2.36 -33.61 21.81
N LYS A 575 2.07 -32.31 21.66
CA LYS A 575 1.19 -31.57 22.58
C LYS A 575 -0.21 -32.17 22.64
N LEU A 576 -0.77 -32.58 21.50
CA LEU A 576 -2.09 -33.22 21.44
C LEU A 576 -2.12 -34.57 22.16
N ARG A 577 -1.05 -35.36 22.10
CA ARG A 577 -0.93 -36.67 22.70
C ARG A 577 -0.63 -36.62 24.20
N ASP A 578 0.36 -35.80 24.57
CA ASP A 578 1.00 -35.84 25.89
C ASP A 578 0.70 -34.58 26.74
N GLY A 579 0.14 -33.53 26.12
CA GLY A 579 0.02 -32.19 26.71
C GLY A 579 1.37 -31.47 26.79
N LEU A 580 1.37 -30.32 27.47
CA LEU A 580 2.63 -29.63 27.79
C LEU A 580 3.25 -30.21 29.06
N PRO A 581 4.57 -30.40 29.10
CA PRO A 581 5.26 -30.85 30.33
C PRO A 581 5.01 -29.85 31.45
N GLU A 582 4.99 -30.34 32.70
CA GLU A 582 4.91 -29.48 33.87
C GLU A 582 6.13 -28.55 33.89
N THR A 583 5.91 -27.25 34.15
CA THR A 583 7.01 -26.28 34.29
C THR A 583 7.83 -26.66 35.52
N THR A 584 9.11 -26.99 35.34
CA THR A 584 10.06 -27.12 36.45
C THR A 584 10.14 -25.77 37.17
N PRO A 585 10.24 -25.76 38.53
CA PRO A 585 10.26 -24.52 39.33
C PRO A 585 11.41 -23.53 39.03
N GLU A 586 12.35 -23.90 38.19
CA GLU A 586 13.53 -23.10 37.83
C GLU A 586 13.20 -21.88 36.92
N VAL A 587 12.09 -21.91 36.24
CA VAL A 587 11.63 -20.76 35.39
C VAL A 587 10.77 -19.79 36.20
N ALA A 588 10.05 -20.29 37.22
CA ALA A 588 9.28 -19.46 38.14
C ALA A 588 10.14 -18.73 39.18
N ALA A 589 11.28 -19.32 39.58
CA ALA A 589 12.11 -18.77 40.68
C ALA A 589 13.04 -17.60 40.26
N LYS A 590 13.21 -17.33 38.96
CA LYS A 590 13.98 -16.17 38.48
C LYS A 590 13.10 -14.94 38.22
N GLY A 591 11.78 -15.11 38.21
CA GLY A 591 10.80 -14.00 38.13
C GLY A 591 10.50 -13.36 39.48
N ASP A 592 10.72 -14.06 40.58
CA ASP A 592 10.33 -13.58 41.92
C ASP A 592 11.41 -12.76 42.67
N GLU A 593 12.63 -12.63 42.11
CA GLU A 593 13.70 -11.88 42.79
C GLU A 593 13.86 -10.41 42.36
N ALA A 594 13.02 -9.93 41.45
CA ALA A 594 13.07 -8.57 40.92
C ALA A 594 11.72 -7.84 40.92
N ALA A 595 10.86 -8.01 41.88
CA ALA A 595 9.87 -7.00 42.29
C ALA A 595 9.08 -7.48 43.52
N LYS A 596 9.64 -7.37 44.70
CA LYS A 596 8.76 -7.08 45.82
C LYS A 596 8.27 -5.64 45.66
N PRO A 597 6.96 -5.41 45.59
CA PRO A 597 6.47 -4.05 45.63
C PRO A 597 6.96 -3.40 46.94
N PRO A 598 7.34 -2.13 46.93
CA PRO A 598 7.73 -1.43 48.15
C PRO A 598 6.60 -1.56 49.15
N VAL A 599 6.97 -2.00 50.36
CA VAL A 599 6.05 -2.04 51.52
C VAL A 599 5.62 -0.61 51.77
N MET A 600 4.36 -0.29 51.47
CA MET A 600 3.76 1.02 51.77
C MET A 600 3.82 1.22 53.30
N THR A 601 4.42 2.31 53.71
CA THR A 601 4.44 2.73 55.12
C THR A 601 3.05 3.15 55.55
N ASP A 602 2.76 3.05 56.85
CA ASP A 602 1.43 3.38 57.42
C ASP A 602 0.93 4.83 57.17
N ALA A 603 1.75 5.71 56.59
CA ALA A 603 1.38 7.04 56.14
C ALA A 603 0.66 7.07 54.77
N GLU A 604 0.82 6.03 53.94
CA GLU A 604 0.18 5.96 52.61
C GLU A 604 -1.19 5.27 52.66
N LYS A 605 -1.48 4.52 53.74
CA LYS A 605 -2.80 3.91 53.96
C LYS A 605 -3.87 4.93 54.36
N GLY A 606 -3.47 6.16 54.75
CA GLY A 606 -4.39 7.23 55.12
C GLY A 606 -4.98 8.02 53.95
N THR A 607 -4.40 7.91 52.76
CA THR A 607 -4.88 8.64 51.58
C THR A 607 -5.83 7.82 50.68
N ALA A 608 -5.79 6.48 50.78
CA ALA A 608 -6.70 5.62 50.01
C ALA A 608 -8.15 5.62 50.57
N ALA A 609 -8.32 5.94 51.87
CA ALA A 609 -9.64 6.00 52.47
C ALA A 609 -10.40 7.32 52.23
N ALA A 610 -9.74 8.36 51.69
CA ALA A 610 -10.36 9.66 51.43
C ALA A 610 -11.00 9.79 50.03
N ALA A 611 -10.77 8.86 49.12
CA ALA A 611 -11.32 8.88 47.76
C ALA A 611 -12.71 8.21 47.67
N ALA A 612 -13.13 7.44 48.66
CA ALA A 612 -14.37 6.68 48.66
C ALA A 612 -15.66 7.50 49.03
N ASP A 613 -15.51 8.77 49.42
CA ASP A 613 -16.62 9.62 49.84
C ASP A 613 -17.00 10.76 48.86
N SER A 614 -16.42 10.77 47.63
CA SER A 614 -16.78 11.78 46.64
C SER A 614 -17.74 11.18 45.58
N GLU A 615 -18.86 11.87 45.31
CA GLU A 615 -19.83 11.49 44.27
C GLU A 615 -19.21 11.36 42.86
N ASN A 616 -18.02 11.94 42.64
CA ASN A 616 -17.35 11.94 41.33
C ASN A 616 -15.84 11.76 41.49
N TYR A 617 -15.25 11.00 40.55
CA TYR A 617 -13.81 10.83 40.40
C TYR A 617 -13.32 11.60 39.16
N THR A 618 -12.18 12.28 39.28
CA THR A 618 -11.55 12.95 38.13
C THR A 618 -10.43 12.09 37.60
N VAL A 619 -10.58 11.64 36.37
CA VAL A 619 -9.59 10.78 35.68
C VAL A 619 -8.24 11.51 35.59
N LYS A 620 -7.18 10.87 36.06
CA LYS A 620 -5.80 11.35 36.00
C LYS A 620 -5.12 10.79 34.74
N SER A 621 -3.97 11.33 34.36
CA SER A 621 -3.18 10.81 33.26
C SER A 621 -2.62 9.43 33.62
N GLY A 622 -2.96 8.41 32.80
CA GLY A 622 -2.55 7.02 33.01
C GLY A 622 -3.59 6.12 33.69
N ASP A 623 -4.72 6.68 34.18
CA ASP A 623 -5.78 5.89 34.79
C ASP A 623 -6.48 5.00 33.75
N SER A 624 -6.78 3.77 34.14
CA SER A 624 -7.77 2.90 33.51
C SER A 624 -9.02 2.77 34.40
N LEU A 625 -10.16 2.37 33.84
CA LEU A 625 -11.36 2.10 34.65
C LEU A 625 -11.12 1.01 35.69
N TRP A 626 -10.24 0.07 35.40
CA TRP A 626 -9.81 -0.98 36.32
C TRP A 626 -9.04 -0.40 37.51
N ASP A 627 -8.07 0.49 37.23
CA ASP A 627 -7.25 1.11 38.29
C ASP A 627 -8.12 2.00 39.18
N ILE A 628 -9.04 2.79 38.58
CA ILE A 628 -10.01 3.61 39.30
C ILE A 628 -10.91 2.73 40.18
N ALA A 629 -11.40 1.60 39.66
CA ALA A 629 -12.22 0.67 40.43
C ALA A 629 -11.42 0.00 41.56
N THR A 630 -10.18 -0.35 41.34
CA THR A 630 -9.28 -0.91 42.34
C THR A 630 -8.98 0.12 43.43
N GLU A 631 -8.68 1.37 43.08
CA GLU A 631 -8.43 2.46 44.01
C GLU A 631 -9.68 2.80 44.88
N ALA A 632 -10.85 2.84 44.23
CA ALA A 632 -12.08 3.28 44.86
C ALA A 632 -12.83 2.19 45.64
N PHE A 633 -12.80 0.94 45.16
CA PHE A 633 -13.62 -0.15 45.69
C PHE A 633 -12.79 -1.34 46.22
N GLY A 634 -11.46 -1.30 46.03
CA GLY A 634 -10.57 -2.41 46.41
C GLY A 634 -10.64 -3.63 45.47
N ASP A 635 -11.44 -3.52 44.40
CA ASP A 635 -11.64 -4.60 43.43
C ASP A 635 -11.76 -4.03 41.99
N GLY A 636 -10.77 -4.33 41.15
CA GLY A 636 -10.74 -3.86 39.78
C GLY A 636 -11.90 -4.40 38.91
N GLN A 637 -12.46 -5.56 39.24
CA GLN A 637 -13.60 -6.13 38.49
C GLN A 637 -14.86 -5.27 38.58
N ARG A 638 -14.93 -4.39 39.57
CA ARG A 638 -16.01 -3.41 39.75
C ARG A 638 -15.97 -2.23 38.77
N PHE A 639 -15.06 -2.24 37.81
CA PHE A 639 -15.08 -1.28 36.68
C PHE A 639 -16.40 -1.30 35.92
N ILE A 640 -17.12 -2.44 35.92
CA ILE A 640 -18.45 -2.57 35.34
C ILE A 640 -19.45 -1.67 36.03
N ASP A 641 -19.32 -1.48 37.35
CA ASP A 641 -20.16 -0.57 38.12
C ASP A 641 -19.92 0.88 37.70
N LEU A 642 -18.66 1.25 37.42
CA LEU A 642 -18.31 2.57 36.86
C LEU A 642 -18.95 2.79 35.49
N ILE A 643 -18.94 1.79 34.61
CA ILE A 643 -19.58 1.86 33.29
C ILE A 643 -21.09 2.04 33.43
N ASN A 644 -21.72 1.31 34.37
CA ASN A 644 -23.15 1.40 34.61
C ASN A 644 -23.56 2.76 35.20
N ALA A 645 -22.75 3.33 36.09
CA ALA A 645 -22.98 4.66 36.67
C ALA A 645 -22.76 5.81 35.67
N ASN A 646 -22.00 5.55 34.56
CA ASN A 646 -21.63 6.54 33.56
C ASN A 646 -22.10 6.12 32.14
N PRO A 647 -23.35 6.45 31.72
CA PRO A 647 -23.91 6.02 30.44
C PRO A 647 -23.10 6.41 29.22
N SER A 648 -22.25 7.44 29.32
CA SER A 648 -21.31 7.82 28.24
C SER A 648 -20.24 6.78 27.95
N LEU A 649 -19.91 5.93 28.92
CA LEU A 649 -18.92 4.85 28.78
C LEU A 649 -19.49 3.59 28.15
N LYS A 650 -20.84 3.40 28.15
CA LYS A 650 -21.48 2.20 27.58
C LYS A 650 -21.21 1.97 26.10
N ARG A 651 -20.87 3.03 25.35
CA ARG A 651 -20.54 2.94 23.91
C ARG A 651 -19.05 2.71 23.64
N ASN A 652 -18.19 3.03 24.59
CA ASN A 652 -16.74 2.92 24.48
C ASN A 652 -16.10 2.93 25.87
N PRO A 653 -16.12 1.79 26.61
CA PRO A 653 -15.65 1.72 28.00
C PRO A 653 -14.14 2.02 28.13
N ASP A 654 -13.36 1.75 27.08
CA ASP A 654 -11.91 1.94 27.09
C ASP A 654 -11.48 3.41 26.81
N ARG A 655 -12.43 4.34 26.69
CA ARG A 655 -12.14 5.71 26.27
C ARG A 655 -12.45 6.70 27.38
N ILE A 656 -11.55 6.75 28.37
CA ILE A 656 -11.53 7.79 29.40
C ILE A 656 -10.37 8.77 29.13
N PHE A 657 -10.54 10.03 29.54
CA PHE A 657 -9.55 11.09 29.28
C PHE A 657 -9.17 11.79 30.58
N PRO A 658 -7.89 12.18 30.73
CA PRO A 658 -7.48 12.99 31.87
C PRO A 658 -8.37 14.25 32.02
N GLY A 659 -8.86 14.49 33.23
CA GLY A 659 -9.82 15.57 33.56
C GLY A 659 -11.31 15.20 33.36
N GLN A 660 -11.63 14.02 32.83
CA GLN A 660 -13.00 13.53 32.74
C GLN A 660 -13.55 13.24 34.14
N GLN A 661 -14.77 13.68 34.39
CA GLN A 661 -15.48 13.38 35.65
C GLN A 661 -16.27 12.09 35.50
N LEU A 662 -15.98 11.10 36.33
CA LEU A 662 -16.73 9.85 36.40
C LEU A 662 -17.57 9.86 37.69
N LYS A 663 -18.84 9.53 37.53
CA LYS A 663 -19.74 9.32 38.67
C LYS A 663 -19.39 8.02 39.37
N MET A 664 -19.15 8.05 40.66
CA MET A 664 -18.84 6.89 41.47
C MET A 664 -20.13 6.21 41.97
N PRO A 665 -20.33 4.90 41.75
CA PRO A 665 -21.47 4.18 42.32
C PRO A 665 -21.32 4.13 43.84
N MET A 666 -22.44 4.35 44.55
CA MET A 666 -22.42 4.24 46.01
C MET A 666 -22.14 2.80 46.46
N VAL A 667 -21.33 2.64 47.51
CA VAL A 667 -21.04 1.31 48.08
C VAL A 667 -22.32 0.85 48.80
N GLY A 668 -23.17 0.09 48.09
CA GLY A 668 -24.39 -0.41 48.69
C GLY A 668 -25.55 -0.79 47.75
N ASP A 669 -25.38 -0.68 46.42
CA ASP A 669 -26.42 -1.14 45.48
C ASP A 669 -25.93 -2.34 44.63
#